data_7340ec71dd288a5601b6857570345cd6
#
_entry.id   7340ec71dd288a5601b6857570345cd6
#
_cell.length_a   1.000
_cell.length_b   1.000
_cell.length_c   1.000
_cell.angle_alpha   90.00
_cell.angle_beta   90.00
_cell.angle_gamma   90.00
#
_symmetry.space_group_name_H-M   'P 1'
#
loop_
_entity.id
_entity.type
_entity.pdbx_description
1 polymer ?
#
loop_
_entity_poly.entity_id
_entity_poly.type
_entity_poly.pdbx_seq_one_letter_code
_entity_poly.pdbx_strand_id
1 'polypeptide(L)'
;MSQTIDLTLDGLSCGHCVKRVKESLEQRPDVEQADVTVTEAHITGSASAEALIETIKQAGYGAELSHPKAKPLTESSIPSEALAAVPSELPAATADDDSQQLLLNGMSCASCVIRVQDALQSVPGVTQARVNLAERTALVMGSASADQLVKAVEKAGYGAEAIEDDVKRRERQQETAVATMKRFRWQAAVALLLGIPVMVWGMIGENMMVTADNRSLWLTIGLATLAVMVFAGGHFYRNAWKSLMNGTATMDTLVALGTGVAWLYSMSVNLWPQWFPMEARHLYYEASAMIIGLINLGHMLEARARQRSSKALEKLLDLTPPTARVVTDEGEKNVPLADVQAGMLLRLTTGDRVPVDGEITQGEAWLDEAMLTGEPIPQQKGEGDSVHAGTVVQDGSVLFRASAVGSHTTLSRIIRMVRQAQSSKPEIGKLADRISSVFVPVVVVIALVSAAIWYFFGPAPQIVYTLVIATTVLIIACPCALGLATPMSIISGVGRAAEFGALVRDADALQRASTLDTVVFDKTGTLTEGKPQVVAIKTFGNTDEALAIRLAAALEQGSSHPLARAILDKAGDVTLPQVNGFRTLRGLGVSGETEGHTLLLGNQALLNEQQVDTTEMEAEITAQASQGSTPVLLAIDGKAAALLAVRDPLRSDSVAALQRLHRNGYRLVMLTGDNPTTANAIAKEAGIDEVIAGVLPDGKAEAIKRLQSQGRQVAMVGDGINDAPALAQADVGIAMGGGSDVAIETAAITLMRHSLMGVADALSISRATLRNMKQNLVGAFIYNSIGIPVAAGILWPFTGTLLNPVVAGAAMALSSITVVSNANRLLRFKPKE
;
A
#
# COMPACT_ATOMS: atom_id res chain seq x y z
N MET A 1 -20.01 -6.15 -44.30
CA MET A 1 -18.66 -6.45 -43.79
C MET A 1 -18.80 -6.64 -42.31
N SER A 2 -18.46 -7.85 -41.82
CA SER A 2 -18.48 -8.13 -40.40
C SER A 2 -17.33 -7.40 -39.68
N GLN A 3 -17.67 -6.67 -38.64
CA GLN A 3 -16.71 -5.94 -37.79
C GLN A 3 -16.76 -6.51 -36.38
N THR A 4 -15.63 -6.46 -35.69
CA THR A 4 -15.57 -6.80 -34.26
C THR A 4 -15.66 -5.51 -33.45
N ILE A 5 -16.63 -5.45 -32.53
CA ILE A 5 -16.84 -4.30 -31.64
C ILE A 5 -16.60 -4.77 -30.21
N ASP A 6 -15.79 -4.01 -29.49
CA ASP A 6 -15.48 -4.25 -28.07
C ASP A 6 -16.23 -3.23 -27.22
N LEU A 7 -16.99 -3.73 -26.26
CA LEU A 7 -17.74 -2.91 -25.31
C LEU A 7 -17.30 -3.17 -23.89
N THR A 8 -17.25 -2.14 -23.07
CA THR A 8 -17.07 -2.23 -21.63
C THR A 8 -18.44 -2.30 -20.97
N LEU A 9 -18.67 -3.30 -20.14
CA LEU A 9 -19.96 -3.57 -19.50
C LEU A 9 -19.94 -3.14 -18.04
N ASP A 10 -21.11 -2.67 -17.57
CA ASP A 10 -21.33 -2.30 -16.18
C ASP A 10 -22.63 -2.90 -15.65
N GLY A 11 -22.63 -3.23 -14.34
CA GLY A 11 -23.81 -3.78 -13.66
C GLY A 11 -23.95 -5.30 -13.71
N LEU A 12 -23.02 -6.02 -14.35
CA LEU A 12 -23.00 -7.48 -14.34
C LEU A 12 -22.27 -8.01 -13.10
N SER A 13 -22.94 -8.78 -12.29
CA SER A 13 -22.40 -9.28 -11.01
C SER A 13 -22.20 -10.80 -10.95
N CYS A 14 -22.71 -11.55 -11.91
CA CYS A 14 -22.66 -13.01 -11.88
C CYS A 14 -22.79 -13.64 -13.28
N GLY A 15 -22.52 -14.94 -13.38
CA GLY A 15 -22.61 -15.69 -14.62
C GLY A 15 -24.00 -15.70 -15.27
N HIS A 16 -25.06 -15.53 -14.49
CA HIS A 16 -26.42 -15.43 -15.02
C HIS A 16 -26.63 -14.11 -15.77
N CYS A 17 -26.07 -13.02 -15.28
CA CYS A 17 -26.07 -11.72 -15.93
C CYS A 17 -25.33 -11.79 -17.29
N VAL A 18 -24.16 -12.42 -17.28
CA VAL A 18 -23.36 -12.65 -18.49
C VAL A 18 -24.16 -13.42 -19.54
N LYS A 19 -24.81 -14.50 -19.14
CA LYS A 19 -25.64 -15.32 -20.02
C LYS A 19 -26.80 -14.54 -20.62
N ARG A 20 -27.46 -13.73 -19.82
CA ARG A 20 -28.61 -12.91 -20.25
C ARG A 20 -28.19 -11.87 -21.30
N VAL A 21 -27.06 -11.19 -21.09
CA VAL A 21 -26.51 -10.23 -22.04
C VAL A 21 -26.10 -10.95 -23.32
N LYS A 22 -25.43 -12.09 -23.24
CA LYS A 22 -25.01 -12.88 -24.38
C LYS A 22 -26.20 -13.36 -25.22
N GLU A 23 -27.23 -13.89 -24.60
CA GLU A 23 -28.46 -14.30 -25.28
C GLU A 23 -29.17 -13.13 -25.97
N SER A 24 -29.25 -11.97 -25.31
CA SER A 24 -29.87 -10.77 -25.89
C SER A 24 -29.12 -10.29 -27.13
N LEU A 25 -27.79 -10.38 -27.13
CA LEU A 25 -26.96 -10.01 -28.28
C LEU A 25 -27.05 -11.01 -29.41
N GLU A 26 -27.05 -12.31 -29.12
CA GLU A 26 -27.13 -13.40 -30.13
C GLU A 26 -28.50 -13.51 -30.80
N GLN A 27 -29.55 -13.01 -30.17
CA GLN A 27 -30.90 -12.94 -30.75
C GLN A 27 -31.01 -11.91 -31.87
N ARG A 28 -30.06 -11.02 -32.02
CA ARG A 28 -30.02 -10.04 -33.10
C ARG A 28 -29.60 -10.69 -34.41
N PRO A 29 -30.30 -10.47 -35.52
CA PRO A 29 -29.93 -11.03 -36.81
C PRO A 29 -28.62 -10.48 -37.38
N ASP A 30 -28.16 -9.33 -36.89
CA ASP A 30 -26.94 -8.64 -37.31
C ASP A 30 -25.72 -8.96 -36.44
N VAL A 31 -25.84 -9.89 -35.48
CA VAL A 31 -24.76 -10.39 -34.62
C VAL A 31 -24.44 -11.83 -35.02
N GLU A 32 -23.19 -12.08 -35.41
CA GLU A 32 -22.73 -13.44 -35.77
C GLU A 32 -22.27 -14.19 -34.52
N GLN A 33 -21.51 -13.53 -33.65
CA GLN A 33 -20.98 -14.11 -32.43
C GLN A 33 -20.83 -13.04 -31.34
N ALA A 34 -21.11 -13.39 -30.10
CA ALA A 34 -20.91 -12.52 -28.95
C ALA A 34 -20.20 -13.29 -27.83
N ASP A 35 -19.03 -12.83 -27.43
CA ASP A 35 -18.30 -13.30 -26.25
C ASP A 35 -18.42 -12.28 -25.14
N VAL A 36 -19.06 -12.66 -24.04
CA VAL A 36 -19.39 -11.75 -22.94
C VAL A 36 -18.73 -12.23 -21.65
N THR A 37 -18.05 -11.30 -20.98
CA THR A 37 -17.54 -11.47 -19.60
C THR A 37 -18.25 -10.48 -18.66
N VAL A 38 -17.94 -10.53 -17.39
CA VAL A 38 -18.53 -9.61 -16.38
C VAL A 38 -18.24 -8.13 -16.68
N THR A 39 -17.14 -7.83 -17.38
CA THR A 39 -16.66 -6.46 -17.62
C THR A 39 -16.58 -6.08 -19.09
N GLU A 40 -16.54 -7.04 -20.01
CA GLU A 40 -16.28 -6.78 -21.42
C GLU A 40 -17.18 -7.66 -22.32
N ALA A 41 -17.48 -7.15 -23.50
CA ALA A 41 -18.14 -7.91 -24.55
C ALA A 41 -17.41 -7.71 -25.87
N HIS A 42 -17.11 -8.81 -26.57
CA HIS A 42 -16.54 -8.83 -27.91
C HIS A 42 -17.60 -9.37 -28.88
N ILE A 43 -18.06 -8.52 -29.77
CA ILE A 43 -19.19 -8.82 -30.65
C ILE A 43 -18.75 -8.74 -32.09
N THR A 44 -18.97 -9.81 -32.85
CA THR A 44 -18.69 -9.89 -34.30
C THR A 44 -20.00 -9.89 -35.07
N GLY A 45 -20.10 -9.01 -36.03
CA GLY A 45 -21.29 -8.89 -36.89
C GLY A 45 -21.37 -7.58 -37.65
N SER A 46 -22.51 -7.30 -38.22
CA SER A 46 -22.76 -6.07 -38.97
C SER A 46 -23.49 -4.99 -38.16
N ALA A 47 -23.80 -5.24 -36.89
CA ALA A 47 -24.46 -4.31 -36.01
C ALA A 47 -23.59 -3.10 -35.68
N SER A 48 -24.23 -1.92 -35.53
CA SER A 48 -23.53 -0.73 -35.06
C SER A 48 -23.30 -0.78 -33.53
N ALA A 49 -22.25 -0.09 -33.04
CA ALA A 49 -21.96 -0.01 -31.63
C ALA A 49 -23.15 0.57 -30.83
N GLU A 50 -23.82 1.56 -31.37
CA GLU A 50 -24.99 2.20 -30.75
C GLU A 50 -26.14 1.23 -30.54
N ALA A 51 -26.42 0.40 -31.58
CA ALA A 51 -27.47 -0.60 -31.53
C ALA A 51 -27.18 -1.70 -30.49
N LEU A 52 -25.91 -2.11 -30.37
CA LEU A 52 -25.46 -3.09 -29.38
C LEU A 52 -25.57 -2.54 -27.95
N ILE A 53 -25.15 -1.30 -27.73
CA ILE A 53 -25.28 -0.61 -26.44
C ILE A 53 -26.75 -0.51 -26.02
N GLU A 54 -27.64 -0.15 -26.94
CA GLU A 54 -29.06 -0.06 -26.67
C GLU A 54 -29.66 -1.42 -26.32
N THR A 55 -29.24 -2.46 -26.99
CA THR A 55 -29.68 -3.85 -26.69
C THR A 55 -29.28 -4.27 -25.27
N ILE A 56 -28.06 -3.92 -24.85
CA ILE A 56 -27.57 -4.21 -23.50
C ILE A 56 -28.32 -3.39 -22.44
N LYS A 57 -28.62 -2.13 -22.73
CA LYS A 57 -29.43 -1.29 -21.85
C LYS A 57 -30.86 -1.84 -21.68
N GLN A 58 -31.46 -2.32 -22.75
CA GLN A 58 -32.77 -2.96 -22.69
C GLN A 58 -32.76 -4.25 -21.86
N ALA A 59 -31.63 -4.94 -21.82
CA ALA A 59 -31.44 -6.10 -20.93
C ALA A 59 -31.24 -5.72 -19.47
N GLY A 60 -31.11 -4.43 -19.16
CA GLY A 60 -30.98 -3.89 -17.80
C GLY A 60 -29.54 -3.66 -17.33
N TYR A 61 -28.56 -3.58 -18.24
CA TYR A 61 -27.14 -3.40 -17.92
C TYR A 61 -26.56 -2.19 -18.67
N GLY A 62 -25.43 -1.66 -18.16
CA GLY A 62 -24.71 -0.57 -18.80
C GLY A 62 -23.67 -1.08 -19.80
N ALA A 63 -23.47 -0.34 -20.88
CA ALA A 63 -22.42 -0.61 -21.86
C ALA A 63 -21.88 0.69 -22.46
N GLU A 64 -20.58 0.73 -22.67
CA GLU A 64 -19.86 1.81 -23.33
C GLU A 64 -18.87 1.24 -24.34
N LEU A 65 -18.54 2.01 -25.37
CA LEU A 65 -17.54 1.62 -26.35
C LEU A 65 -16.17 1.55 -25.70
N SER A 66 -15.51 0.38 -25.76
CA SER A 66 -14.16 0.24 -25.24
C SER A 66 -13.19 1.07 -26.08
N HIS A 67 -12.45 1.96 -25.43
CA HIS A 67 -11.31 2.58 -26.08
C HIS A 67 -10.28 1.47 -26.41
N PRO A 68 -9.70 1.45 -27.61
CA PRO A 68 -8.76 0.42 -27.97
C PRO A 68 -7.60 0.44 -26.98
N LYS A 69 -7.46 -0.61 -26.18
CA LYS A 69 -6.19 -0.91 -25.52
C LYS A 69 -5.17 -0.98 -26.63
N ALA A 70 -4.15 -0.14 -26.59
CA ALA A 70 -3.06 -0.17 -27.54
C ALA A 70 -2.61 -1.62 -27.69
N LYS A 71 -2.76 -2.18 -28.87
CA LYS A 71 -2.18 -3.49 -29.19
C LYS A 71 -0.69 -3.41 -28.89
N PRO A 72 -0.10 -4.44 -28.26
CA PRO A 72 1.34 -4.48 -28.15
C PRO A 72 1.89 -4.39 -29.58
N LEU A 73 2.70 -3.35 -29.80
CA LEU A 73 3.41 -3.14 -31.05
C LEU A 73 4.31 -4.35 -31.28
N THR A 74 4.00 -5.13 -32.27
CA THR A 74 4.95 -6.12 -32.81
C THR A 74 6.14 -5.37 -33.38
N GLU A 75 7.33 -5.79 -32.98
CA GLU A 75 8.65 -5.22 -33.24
C GLU A 75 9.08 -5.07 -34.70
N SER A 76 8.22 -4.78 -35.64
CA SER A 76 8.63 -4.79 -37.07
C SER A 76 8.40 -3.49 -37.82
N SER A 77 8.39 -2.34 -37.17
CA SER A 77 8.40 -1.08 -37.96
C SER A 77 8.71 0.17 -37.12
N ILE A 78 9.91 0.24 -36.56
CA ILE A 78 10.43 1.56 -36.13
C ILE A 78 11.70 1.82 -36.97
N PRO A 79 11.69 2.84 -37.84
CA PRO A 79 12.90 3.26 -38.53
C PRO A 79 13.93 3.78 -37.53
N SER A 80 15.18 3.42 -37.73
CA SER A 80 16.30 3.75 -36.83
C SER A 80 16.61 5.25 -36.72
N GLU A 81 15.89 6.11 -37.42
CA GLU A 81 16.06 7.56 -37.33
C GLU A 81 15.23 8.24 -36.23
N ALA A 82 14.33 7.51 -35.57
CA ALA A 82 13.51 8.06 -34.47
C ALA A 82 14.20 8.05 -33.10
N LEU A 83 15.39 7.45 -32.99
CA LEU A 83 16.16 7.34 -31.72
C LEU A 83 17.09 8.53 -31.45
N ALA A 84 17.22 9.48 -32.37
CA ALA A 84 18.12 10.63 -32.22
C ALA A 84 17.44 11.91 -31.71
N ALA A 85 16.15 11.91 -31.46
CA ALA A 85 15.43 13.06 -30.93
C ALA A 85 14.50 12.63 -29.80
N VAL A 86 15.08 12.17 -28.68
CA VAL A 86 14.36 12.22 -27.41
C VAL A 86 14.63 13.60 -26.83
N PRO A 87 13.63 14.49 -26.77
CA PRO A 87 13.78 15.70 -25.99
C PRO A 87 14.07 15.29 -24.56
N SER A 88 15.03 15.92 -23.94
CA SER A 88 15.36 15.77 -22.51
C SER A 88 14.28 16.33 -21.58
N GLU A 89 13.08 16.50 -22.06
CA GLU A 89 11.89 16.75 -21.26
C GLU A 89 11.13 15.44 -21.10
N LEU A 90 11.35 14.82 -19.95
CA LEU A 90 10.40 13.86 -19.42
C LEU A 90 9.02 14.52 -19.51
N PRO A 91 8.03 13.89 -20.16
CA PRO A 91 6.67 14.40 -20.06
C PRO A 91 6.36 14.46 -18.57
N ALA A 92 5.98 15.63 -18.10
CA ALA A 92 5.46 15.82 -16.76
C ALA A 92 4.49 14.67 -16.51
N ALA A 93 4.71 13.96 -15.41
CA ALA A 93 3.91 12.81 -15.04
C ALA A 93 2.46 13.28 -14.89
N THR A 94 1.68 13.14 -15.95
CA THR A 94 0.29 13.57 -16.03
C THR A 94 -0.65 12.67 -15.22
N ALA A 95 -0.14 11.58 -14.63
CA ALA A 95 -0.96 10.66 -13.85
C ALA A 95 -1.07 11.02 -12.35
N ASP A 96 -0.19 11.89 -11.84
CA ASP A 96 -0.14 12.21 -10.41
C ASP A 96 -0.73 13.58 -10.05
N ASP A 97 -0.97 14.44 -11.01
CA ASP A 97 -1.53 15.79 -10.76
C ASP A 97 -3.04 15.80 -10.50
N ASP A 98 -3.74 14.70 -10.74
CA ASP A 98 -5.19 14.60 -10.56
C ASP A 98 -5.61 14.02 -9.21
N SER A 99 -4.69 13.84 -8.25
CA SER A 99 -5.05 13.40 -6.91
C SER A 99 -5.18 14.57 -5.95
N GLN A 100 -6.27 14.58 -5.18
CA GLN A 100 -6.53 15.57 -4.16
C GLN A 100 -6.73 14.90 -2.81
N GLN A 101 -6.30 15.56 -1.75
CA GLN A 101 -6.49 15.07 -0.40
C GLN A 101 -7.37 16.06 0.38
N LEU A 102 -8.37 15.51 1.05
CA LEU A 102 -9.30 16.26 1.90
C LEU A 102 -9.09 15.87 3.36
N LEU A 103 -9.16 16.85 4.25
CA LEU A 103 -9.33 16.62 5.68
C LEU A 103 -10.81 16.51 5.98
N LEU A 104 -11.20 15.47 6.72
CA LEU A 104 -12.58 15.16 7.02
C LEU A 104 -12.89 15.39 8.50
N ASN A 105 -14.07 15.91 8.79
CA ASN A 105 -14.55 16.16 10.13
C ASN A 105 -15.90 15.48 10.35
N GLY A 106 -16.13 15.00 11.57
CA GLY A 106 -17.42 14.47 11.98
C GLY A 106 -17.61 12.98 11.74
N MET A 107 -16.64 12.27 11.20
CA MET A 107 -16.68 10.81 11.07
C MET A 107 -16.33 10.14 12.39
N SER A 108 -17.10 9.14 12.78
CA SER A 108 -16.90 8.42 14.04
C SER A 108 -16.82 6.91 13.90
N CYS A 109 -17.28 6.34 12.79
CA CYS A 109 -17.31 4.89 12.61
C CYS A 109 -17.24 4.48 11.14
N ALA A 110 -17.18 3.17 10.90
CA ALA A 110 -17.02 2.60 9.56
C ALA A 110 -18.21 2.91 8.62
N SER A 111 -19.42 3.01 9.13
CA SER A 111 -20.57 3.40 8.31
C SER A 111 -20.47 4.84 7.80
N CYS A 112 -19.87 5.73 8.57
CA CYS A 112 -19.55 7.09 8.14
C CYS A 112 -18.56 7.09 6.98
N VAL A 113 -17.54 6.24 7.05
CA VAL A 113 -16.53 6.07 6.00
C VAL A 113 -17.18 5.70 4.66
N ILE A 114 -18.06 4.70 4.66
CA ILE A 114 -18.77 4.26 3.44
C ILE A 114 -19.60 5.41 2.86
N ARG A 115 -20.30 6.16 3.68
CA ARG A 115 -21.13 7.27 3.24
C ARG A 115 -20.34 8.40 2.60
N VAL A 116 -19.22 8.78 3.21
CA VAL A 116 -18.34 9.81 2.66
C VAL A 116 -17.69 9.32 1.36
N GLN A 117 -17.26 8.07 1.32
CA GLN A 117 -16.66 7.48 0.13
C GLN A 117 -17.66 7.42 -1.03
N ASP A 118 -18.89 6.99 -0.78
CA ASP A 118 -19.95 6.94 -1.79
C ASP A 118 -20.31 8.35 -2.29
N ALA A 119 -20.37 9.32 -1.40
CA ALA A 119 -20.64 10.71 -1.75
C ALA A 119 -19.54 11.28 -2.65
N LEU A 120 -18.28 10.99 -2.36
CA LEU A 120 -17.15 11.44 -3.19
C LEU A 120 -17.12 10.75 -4.54
N GLN A 121 -17.40 9.45 -4.59
CA GLN A 121 -17.42 8.70 -5.86
C GLN A 121 -18.57 9.11 -6.77
N SER A 122 -19.66 9.63 -6.23
CA SER A 122 -20.80 10.12 -7.01
C SER A 122 -20.55 11.46 -7.72
N VAL A 123 -19.48 12.18 -7.37
CA VAL A 123 -19.13 13.44 -8.01
C VAL A 123 -18.63 13.19 -9.43
N PRO A 124 -19.16 13.90 -10.45
CA PRO A 124 -18.65 13.77 -11.82
C PRO A 124 -17.15 14.12 -11.91
N GLY A 125 -16.38 13.26 -12.59
CA GLY A 125 -14.94 13.43 -12.75
C GLY A 125 -14.09 12.68 -11.70
N VAL A 126 -14.69 12.08 -10.70
CA VAL A 126 -14.00 11.25 -9.72
C VAL A 126 -13.84 9.82 -10.26
N THR A 127 -12.62 9.36 -10.37
CA THR A 127 -12.31 7.99 -10.79
C THR A 127 -12.27 7.04 -9.61
N GLN A 128 -11.69 7.48 -8.48
CA GLN A 128 -11.60 6.70 -7.26
C GLN A 128 -11.54 7.62 -6.04
N ALA A 129 -12.22 7.25 -4.98
CA ALA A 129 -12.13 7.91 -3.69
C ALA A 129 -11.83 6.88 -2.59
N ARG A 130 -10.88 7.21 -1.72
CA ARG A 130 -10.47 6.39 -0.58
C ARG A 130 -10.53 7.21 0.70
N VAL A 131 -11.25 6.72 1.69
CA VAL A 131 -11.42 7.40 2.97
C VAL A 131 -10.71 6.62 4.08
N ASN A 132 -9.91 7.32 4.87
CA ASN A 132 -9.20 6.78 6.02
C ASN A 132 -9.78 7.37 7.31
N LEU A 133 -10.45 6.54 8.11
CA LEU A 133 -11.04 6.96 9.37
C LEU A 133 -9.97 7.31 10.41
N ALA A 134 -8.88 6.58 10.46
CA ALA A 134 -7.84 6.77 11.47
C ALA A 134 -7.15 8.13 11.34
N GLU A 135 -6.87 8.57 10.11
CA GLU A 135 -6.28 9.87 9.80
C GLU A 135 -7.31 10.95 9.51
N ARG A 136 -8.57 10.58 9.34
CA ARG A 136 -9.67 11.48 8.95
C ARG A 136 -9.38 12.22 7.66
N THR A 137 -8.90 11.49 6.67
CA THR A 137 -8.58 12.01 5.35
C THR A 137 -9.30 11.24 4.26
N ALA A 138 -9.48 11.89 3.11
CA ALA A 138 -9.91 11.25 1.89
C ALA A 138 -8.92 11.57 0.78
N LEU A 139 -8.50 10.55 0.05
CA LEU A 139 -7.73 10.69 -1.17
C LEU A 139 -8.67 10.49 -2.35
N VAL A 140 -8.80 11.52 -3.18
CA VAL A 140 -9.68 11.52 -4.34
C VAL A 140 -8.87 11.65 -5.62
N MET A 141 -9.05 10.72 -6.55
CA MET A 141 -8.42 10.72 -7.87
C MET A 141 -9.45 11.11 -8.92
N GLY A 142 -9.06 11.98 -9.82
CA GLY A 142 -9.91 12.43 -10.91
C GLY A 142 -9.86 13.94 -11.14
N SER A 143 -10.65 14.42 -12.07
CA SER A 143 -10.65 15.82 -12.52
C SER A 143 -11.64 16.73 -11.78
N ALA A 144 -12.35 16.24 -10.78
CA ALA A 144 -13.31 17.04 -10.02
C ALA A 144 -12.61 18.16 -9.23
N SER A 145 -13.25 19.33 -9.14
CA SER A 145 -12.69 20.43 -8.36
C SER A 145 -12.82 20.22 -6.86
N ALA A 146 -11.91 20.81 -6.08
CA ALA A 146 -11.94 20.74 -4.63
C ALA A 146 -13.27 21.22 -4.05
N ASP A 147 -13.85 22.27 -4.57
CA ASP A 147 -15.13 22.82 -4.13
C ASP A 147 -16.28 21.84 -4.31
N GLN A 148 -16.32 21.12 -5.44
CA GLN A 148 -17.32 20.08 -5.68
C GLN A 148 -17.21 18.92 -4.69
N LEU A 149 -15.99 18.51 -4.37
CA LEU A 149 -15.71 17.45 -3.41
C LEU A 149 -16.13 17.84 -2.00
N VAL A 150 -15.77 19.05 -1.57
CA VAL A 150 -16.16 19.59 -0.26
C VAL A 150 -17.68 19.67 -0.12
N LYS A 151 -18.38 20.18 -1.14
CA LYS A 151 -19.83 20.23 -1.15
C LYS A 151 -20.49 18.86 -1.08
N ALA A 152 -19.94 17.86 -1.77
CA ALA A 152 -20.46 16.49 -1.71
C ALA A 152 -20.36 15.91 -0.32
N VAL A 153 -19.24 16.13 0.38
CA VAL A 153 -19.05 15.68 1.76
C VAL A 153 -19.98 16.42 2.72
N GLU A 154 -20.16 17.71 2.57
CA GLU A 154 -21.09 18.52 3.38
C GLU A 154 -22.53 18.06 3.20
N LYS A 155 -22.94 17.76 1.98
CA LYS A 155 -24.27 17.21 1.66
C LYS A 155 -24.52 15.84 2.33
N ALA A 156 -23.47 15.05 2.48
CA ALA A 156 -23.53 13.77 3.19
C ALA A 156 -23.62 13.94 4.73
N GLY A 157 -23.46 15.16 5.23
CA GLY A 157 -23.55 15.49 6.66
C GLY A 157 -22.22 15.55 7.40
N TYR A 158 -21.10 15.63 6.68
CA TYR A 158 -19.76 15.70 7.26
C TYR A 158 -19.02 16.96 6.80
N GLY A 159 -17.96 17.35 7.52
CA GLY A 159 -17.10 18.46 7.11
C GLY A 159 -15.92 18.00 6.27
N ALA A 160 -15.49 18.84 5.33
CA ALA A 160 -14.31 18.60 4.55
C ALA A 160 -13.57 19.90 4.26
N GLU A 161 -12.24 19.83 4.17
CA GLU A 161 -11.36 20.94 3.82
C GLU A 161 -10.30 20.44 2.86
N ALA A 162 -10.14 21.12 1.72
CA ALA A 162 -9.10 20.80 0.74
C ALA A 162 -7.85 21.63 1.02
N ILE A 163 -6.69 20.95 1.14
CA ILE A 163 -5.40 21.60 1.38
C ILE A 163 -4.41 21.05 0.35
N GLU A 164 -3.86 21.93 -0.47
CA GLU A 164 -2.95 21.61 -1.56
C GLU A 164 -1.49 21.47 -1.13
N ASP A 165 -1.06 22.18 -0.11
CA ASP A 165 0.31 22.18 0.38
C ASP A 165 0.50 21.12 1.47
N ASP A 166 1.47 20.23 1.30
CA ASP A 166 1.77 19.15 2.25
C ASP A 166 2.18 19.67 3.63
N VAL A 167 2.93 20.77 3.69
CA VAL A 167 3.35 21.38 4.97
C VAL A 167 2.14 21.98 5.69
N LYS A 168 1.30 22.73 4.98
CA LYS A 168 0.07 23.30 5.55
C LYS A 168 -0.92 22.21 5.97
N ARG A 169 -1.03 21.13 5.17
CA ARG A 169 -1.86 19.99 5.51
C ARG A 169 -1.41 19.34 6.80
N ARG A 170 -0.09 19.12 6.96
CA ARG A 170 0.49 18.56 8.18
C ARG A 170 0.21 19.43 9.40
N GLU A 171 0.47 20.75 9.31
CA GLU A 171 0.17 21.70 10.37
C GLU A 171 -1.32 21.68 10.72
N ARG A 172 -2.18 21.68 9.71
CA ARG A 172 -3.63 21.64 9.90
C ARG A 172 -4.10 20.34 10.51
N GLN A 173 -3.59 19.19 10.06
CA GLN A 173 -3.89 17.89 10.66
C GLN A 173 -3.46 17.85 12.13
N GLN A 174 -2.27 18.35 12.44
CA GLN A 174 -1.76 18.35 13.80
C GLN A 174 -2.56 19.29 14.70
N GLU A 175 -2.89 20.49 14.23
CA GLU A 175 -3.78 21.42 14.95
C GLU A 175 -5.16 20.81 15.20
N THR A 176 -5.74 20.21 14.18
CA THR A 176 -7.05 19.55 14.26
C THR A 176 -7.00 18.36 15.22
N ALA A 177 -5.96 17.53 15.14
CA ALA A 177 -5.78 16.39 16.04
C ALA A 177 -5.63 16.83 17.50
N VAL A 178 -4.83 17.85 17.77
CA VAL A 178 -4.62 18.41 19.11
C VAL A 178 -5.91 19.04 19.63
N ALA A 179 -6.61 19.81 18.80
CA ALA A 179 -7.89 20.43 19.17
C ALA A 179 -8.96 19.38 19.47
N THR A 180 -9.04 18.33 18.67
CA THR A 180 -9.97 17.21 18.86
C THR A 180 -9.67 16.46 20.17
N MET A 181 -8.39 16.17 20.44
CA MET A 181 -7.97 15.51 21.67
C MET A 181 -8.29 16.35 22.90
N LYS A 182 -8.02 17.66 22.86
CA LYS A 182 -8.36 18.59 23.93
C LYS A 182 -9.87 18.67 24.15
N ARG A 183 -10.65 18.71 23.09
CA ARG A 183 -12.12 18.72 23.17
C ARG A 183 -12.65 17.46 23.84
N PHE A 184 -12.22 16.30 23.42
CA PHE A 184 -12.61 15.02 24.03
C PHE A 184 -12.18 14.93 25.50
N ARG A 185 -10.95 15.38 25.81
CA ARG A 185 -10.46 15.43 27.17
C ARG A 185 -11.32 16.32 28.07
N TRP A 186 -11.66 17.50 27.60
CA TRP A 186 -12.53 18.43 28.33
C TRP A 186 -13.94 17.86 28.50
N GLN A 187 -14.52 17.32 27.44
CA GLN A 187 -15.84 16.72 27.48
C GLN A 187 -15.89 15.51 28.42
N ALA A 188 -14.88 14.65 28.36
CA ALA A 188 -14.75 13.52 29.28
C ALA A 188 -14.61 13.97 30.73
N ALA A 189 -13.76 14.98 30.98
CA ALA A 189 -13.56 15.51 32.33
C ALA A 189 -14.84 16.11 32.92
N VAL A 190 -15.57 16.90 32.17
CA VAL A 190 -16.83 17.51 32.61
C VAL A 190 -17.88 16.45 32.90
N ALA A 191 -18.05 15.49 32.01
CA ALA A 191 -19.03 14.43 32.18
C ALA A 191 -18.71 13.52 33.37
N LEU A 192 -17.46 13.12 33.55
CA LEU A 192 -17.01 12.30 34.67
C LEU A 192 -17.03 13.05 35.98
N LEU A 193 -16.77 14.35 35.99
CA LEU A 193 -16.82 15.19 37.19
C LEU A 193 -18.24 15.26 37.76
N LEU A 194 -19.27 15.18 36.90
CA LEU A 194 -20.65 15.04 37.37
C LEU A 194 -21.01 13.59 37.68
N GLY A 195 -20.64 12.66 36.80
CA GLY A 195 -21.10 11.27 36.88
C GLY A 195 -20.49 10.49 38.04
N ILE A 196 -19.19 10.63 38.30
CA ILE A 196 -18.49 9.90 39.36
C ILE A 196 -19.02 10.30 40.76
N PRO A 197 -19.08 11.60 41.15
CA PRO A 197 -19.60 11.98 42.43
C PRO A 197 -21.05 11.55 42.68
N VAL A 198 -21.92 11.68 41.68
CA VAL A 198 -23.33 11.26 41.76
C VAL A 198 -23.43 9.74 41.93
N MET A 199 -22.64 8.97 41.19
CA MET A 199 -22.63 7.51 41.32
C MET A 199 -22.16 7.07 42.72
N VAL A 200 -21.05 7.67 43.21
CA VAL A 200 -20.52 7.38 44.54
C VAL A 200 -21.51 7.76 45.62
N TRP A 201 -22.10 8.93 45.58
CA TRP A 201 -23.11 9.38 46.53
C TRP A 201 -24.34 8.47 46.54
N GLY A 202 -24.83 8.08 45.37
CA GLY A 202 -25.96 7.17 45.23
C GLY A 202 -25.69 5.78 45.77
N MET A 203 -24.50 5.22 45.48
CA MET A 203 -24.11 3.88 45.93
C MET A 203 -23.81 3.80 47.44
N ILE A 204 -23.08 4.77 47.97
CA ILE A 204 -22.66 4.76 49.37
C ILE A 204 -23.86 5.06 50.29
N GLY A 205 -24.73 5.98 49.90
CA GLY A 205 -25.86 6.39 50.71
C GLY A 205 -27.19 5.69 50.42
N GLU A 206 -27.21 4.73 49.50
CA GLU A 206 -28.43 4.09 48.99
C GLU A 206 -29.48 5.12 48.49
N ASN A 207 -28.98 6.25 47.95
CA ASN A 207 -29.79 7.43 47.59
C ASN A 207 -30.26 7.43 46.14
N MET A 208 -30.18 6.31 45.42
CA MET A 208 -30.53 6.25 43.99
C MET A 208 -32.04 6.27 43.74
N MET A 209 -32.82 6.05 44.75
CA MET A 209 -34.28 6.10 44.68
C MET A 209 -34.80 7.50 44.96
N VAL A 210 -35.82 7.96 44.21
CA VAL A 210 -36.47 9.25 44.49
C VAL A 210 -37.35 9.15 45.72
N THR A 211 -37.12 10.04 46.69
CA THR A 211 -37.94 10.24 47.87
C THR A 211 -38.38 11.71 47.93
N ALA A 212 -39.34 12.01 48.82
CA ALA A 212 -39.80 13.39 49.04
C ALA A 212 -38.68 14.33 49.47
N ASP A 213 -37.67 13.84 50.22
CA ASP A 213 -36.58 14.63 50.78
C ASP A 213 -35.47 14.95 49.74
N ASN A 214 -35.22 14.08 48.79
CA ASN A 214 -34.14 14.23 47.78
C ASN A 214 -34.63 14.58 46.37
N ARG A 215 -35.91 14.76 46.17
CA ARG A 215 -36.52 15.06 44.85
C ARG A 215 -35.96 16.32 44.22
N SER A 216 -35.84 17.40 45.02
CA SER A 216 -35.32 18.69 44.54
C SER A 216 -33.85 18.59 44.13
N LEU A 217 -33.05 17.87 44.92
CA LEU A 217 -31.64 17.63 44.64
C LEU A 217 -31.48 16.80 43.36
N TRP A 218 -32.24 15.74 43.19
CA TRP A 218 -32.26 14.94 41.98
C TRP A 218 -32.71 15.70 40.74
N LEU A 219 -33.70 16.63 40.91
CA LEU A 219 -34.11 17.49 39.81
C LEU A 219 -32.96 18.41 39.34
N THR A 220 -32.20 18.95 40.31
CA THR A 220 -31.02 19.77 40.03
C THR A 220 -29.94 18.94 39.34
N ILE A 221 -29.68 17.72 39.80
CA ILE A 221 -28.74 16.78 39.18
C ILE A 221 -29.20 16.40 37.77
N GLY A 222 -30.49 16.18 37.56
CA GLY A 222 -31.08 15.88 36.24
C GLY A 222 -30.91 17.02 35.25
N LEU A 223 -31.09 18.26 35.68
CA LEU A 223 -30.86 19.44 34.84
C LEU A 223 -29.37 19.64 34.57
N ALA A 224 -28.50 19.41 35.55
CA ALA A 224 -27.05 19.43 35.38
C ALA A 224 -26.59 18.32 34.40
N THR A 225 -27.20 17.15 34.49
CA THR A 225 -26.93 16.03 33.55
C THR A 225 -27.37 16.41 32.13
N LEU A 226 -28.53 17.06 31.97
CA LEU A 226 -28.97 17.55 30.66
C LEU A 226 -27.96 18.55 30.09
N ALA A 227 -27.45 19.47 30.90
CA ALA A 227 -26.41 20.41 30.48
C ALA A 227 -25.15 19.68 30.04
N VAL A 228 -24.69 18.68 30.77
CA VAL A 228 -23.55 17.84 30.42
C VAL A 228 -23.82 17.09 29.12
N MET A 229 -25.00 16.52 28.93
CA MET A 229 -25.36 15.82 27.69
C MET A 229 -25.33 16.76 26.49
N VAL A 230 -25.77 18.02 26.64
CA VAL A 230 -25.73 19.00 25.54
C VAL A 230 -24.33 19.48 25.27
N PHE A 231 -23.53 19.83 26.28
CA PHE A 231 -22.20 20.42 26.10
C PHE A 231 -21.10 19.38 25.89
N ALA A 232 -21.14 18.26 26.58
CA ALA A 232 -20.10 17.23 26.49
C ALA A 232 -20.46 16.14 25.49
N GLY A 233 -21.74 15.89 25.24
CA GLY A 233 -22.22 14.83 24.35
C GLY A 233 -23.02 15.33 23.15
N GLY A 234 -23.09 16.63 22.89
CA GLY A 234 -23.91 17.20 21.80
C GLY A 234 -23.56 16.68 20.41
N HIS A 235 -22.31 16.33 20.17
CA HIS A 235 -21.87 15.74 18.91
C HIS A 235 -22.49 14.37 18.64
N PHE A 236 -22.74 13.56 19.67
CA PHE A 236 -23.45 12.28 19.53
C PHE A 236 -24.89 12.47 19.00
N TYR A 237 -25.60 13.42 19.59
CA TYR A 237 -27.01 13.70 19.24
C TYR A 237 -27.10 14.32 17.85
N ARG A 238 -26.25 15.26 17.52
CA ARG A 238 -26.20 15.88 16.19
C ARG A 238 -25.88 14.86 15.10
N ASN A 239 -24.88 14.03 15.32
CA ASN A 239 -24.51 13.02 14.35
C ASN A 239 -25.57 11.93 14.21
N ALA A 240 -26.21 11.53 15.30
CA ALA A 240 -27.32 10.60 15.29
C ALA A 240 -28.49 11.14 14.48
N TRP A 241 -28.84 12.41 14.67
CA TRP A 241 -29.93 13.07 13.94
C TRP A 241 -29.61 13.16 12.44
N LYS A 242 -28.40 13.57 12.09
CA LYS A 242 -27.95 13.64 10.69
C LYS A 242 -27.99 12.27 10.01
N SER A 243 -27.55 11.24 10.69
CA SER A 243 -27.57 9.87 10.18
C SER A 243 -29.00 9.37 9.96
N LEU A 244 -29.90 9.65 10.88
CA LEU A 244 -31.30 9.30 10.77
C LEU A 244 -31.97 9.99 9.57
N MET A 245 -31.72 11.28 9.39
CA MET A 245 -32.22 12.04 8.24
C MET A 245 -31.72 11.48 6.89
N ASN A 246 -30.57 10.87 6.87
CA ASN A 246 -30.00 10.21 5.68
C ASN A 246 -30.37 8.71 5.58
N GLY A 247 -31.26 8.23 6.42
CA GLY A 247 -31.76 6.84 6.40
C GLY A 247 -30.77 5.80 6.89
N THR A 248 -29.76 6.19 7.69
CA THR A 248 -28.74 5.29 8.24
C THR A 248 -28.65 5.43 9.76
N ALA A 249 -28.04 4.45 10.40
CA ALA A 249 -27.74 4.49 11.81
C ALA A 249 -26.25 4.26 12.03
N THR A 250 -25.68 4.97 13.00
CA THR A 250 -24.25 4.91 13.33
C THR A 250 -24.04 4.60 14.81
N MET A 251 -22.79 4.50 15.24
CA MET A 251 -22.39 4.43 16.64
C MET A 251 -23.03 5.55 17.47
N ASP A 252 -23.06 6.77 16.95
CA ASP A 252 -23.64 7.92 17.64
C ASP A 252 -25.14 7.74 17.90
N THR A 253 -25.85 7.04 17.02
CA THR A 253 -27.25 6.65 17.22
C THR A 253 -27.41 5.77 18.45
N LEU A 254 -26.54 4.80 18.65
CA LEU A 254 -26.57 3.90 19.80
C LEU A 254 -26.34 4.65 21.11
N VAL A 255 -25.34 5.51 21.15
CA VAL A 255 -25.02 6.35 22.32
C VAL A 255 -26.16 7.32 22.63
N ALA A 256 -26.65 8.00 21.59
CA ALA A 256 -27.76 8.95 21.75
C ALA A 256 -29.03 8.28 22.28
N LEU A 257 -29.41 7.12 21.75
CA LEU A 257 -30.57 6.38 22.23
C LEU A 257 -30.39 5.90 23.68
N GLY A 258 -29.23 5.30 23.99
CA GLY A 258 -28.95 4.78 25.32
C GLY A 258 -28.96 5.85 26.39
N THR A 259 -28.23 6.93 26.19
CA THR A 259 -28.15 8.04 27.16
C THR A 259 -29.45 8.85 27.22
N GLY A 260 -30.09 9.08 26.09
CA GLY A 260 -31.38 9.80 26.02
C GLY A 260 -32.51 9.07 26.71
N VAL A 261 -32.64 7.77 26.49
CA VAL A 261 -33.63 6.94 27.16
C VAL A 261 -33.41 6.92 28.67
N ALA A 262 -32.17 6.75 29.12
CA ALA A 262 -31.85 6.77 30.55
C ALA A 262 -32.23 8.09 31.22
N TRP A 263 -31.93 9.21 30.57
CA TRP A 263 -32.25 10.53 31.08
C TRP A 263 -33.75 10.81 31.07
N LEU A 264 -34.45 10.50 29.99
CA LEU A 264 -35.91 10.69 29.88
C LEU A 264 -36.66 9.86 30.92
N TYR A 265 -36.26 8.61 31.12
CA TYR A 265 -36.87 7.78 32.15
C TYR A 265 -36.62 8.38 33.53
N SER A 266 -35.39 8.76 33.85
CA SER A 266 -35.03 9.34 35.14
C SER A 266 -35.76 10.66 35.41
N MET A 267 -35.88 11.51 34.40
CA MET A 267 -36.60 12.78 34.51
C MET A 267 -38.10 12.52 34.69
N SER A 268 -38.67 11.56 34.00
CA SER A 268 -40.10 11.19 34.16
C SER A 268 -40.40 10.70 35.58
N VAL A 269 -39.52 9.87 36.12
CA VAL A 269 -39.65 9.38 37.51
C VAL A 269 -39.52 10.55 38.50
N ASN A 270 -38.58 11.46 38.24
CA ASN A 270 -38.34 12.61 39.13
C ASN A 270 -39.50 13.58 39.13
N LEU A 271 -40.14 13.86 37.99
CA LEU A 271 -41.27 14.78 37.84
C LEU A 271 -42.58 14.16 38.30
N TRP A 272 -42.80 12.88 37.99
CA TRP A 272 -44.04 12.18 38.30
C TRP A 272 -43.79 10.85 39.00
N PRO A 273 -43.23 10.84 40.25
CA PRO A 273 -42.88 9.59 40.93
C PRO A 273 -44.14 8.75 41.27
N GLN A 274 -45.30 9.36 41.41
CA GLN A 274 -46.54 8.66 41.66
C GLN A 274 -47.01 7.74 40.51
N TRP A 275 -46.53 7.95 39.30
CA TRP A 275 -46.88 7.12 38.15
C TRP A 275 -46.11 5.79 38.11
N PHE A 276 -45.08 5.67 38.94
CA PHE A 276 -44.19 4.53 38.95
C PHE A 276 -44.30 3.76 40.30
N PRO A 277 -44.25 2.41 40.27
CA PRO A 277 -44.13 1.64 41.49
C PRO A 277 -42.90 2.08 42.31
N MET A 278 -42.93 1.92 43.63
CA MET A 278 -41.82 2.33 44.49
C MET A 278 -40.52 1.69 44.09
N GLU A 279 -40.54 0.47 43.62
CA GLU A 279 -39.41 -0.29 43.17
C GLU A 279 -38.81 0.21 41.82
N ALA A 280 -39.62 0.91 41.02
CA ALA A 280 -39.24 1.50 39.75
C ALA A 280 -38.75 2.95 39.85
N ARG A 281 -38.65 3.53 41.05
CA ARG A 281 -38.22 4.92 41.23
C ARG A 281 -36.74 5.12 41.26
N HIS A 282 -35.98 4.19 40.77
CA HIS A 282 -34.52 4.29 40.61
C HIS A 282 -34.16 5.26 39.47
N LEU A 283 -33.19 6.14 39.71
CA LEU A 283 -32.75 7.15 38.75
C LEU A 283 -31.42 6.75 38.11
N TYR A 284 -31.24 7.07 36.83
CA TYR A 284 -30.09 6.72 36.01
C TYR A 284 -29.39 7.92 35.38
N TYR A 285 -29.43 9.10 36.03
CA TYR A 285 -28.73 10.30 35.54
C TYR A 285 -27.21 10.06 35.44
N GLU A 286 -26.68 9.42 36.48
CA GLU A 286 -25.26 9.08 36.51
C GLU A 286 -24.84 8.17 35.34
N ALA A 287 -25.71 7.26 34.91
CA ALA A 287 -25.43 6.40 33.78
C ALA A 287 -25.25 7.19 32.49
N SER A 288 -26.11 8.15 32.19
CA SER A 288 -25.98 9.02 31.03
C SER A 288 -24.69 9.82 31.07
N ALA A 289 -24.35 10.46 32.18
CA ALA A 289 -23.12 11.23 32.34
C ALA A 289 -21.87 10.35 32.26
N MET A 290 -21.87 9.19 32.93
CA MET A 290 -20.73 8.25 32.89
C MET A 290 -20.50 7.67 31.53
N ILE A 291 -21.54 7.30 30.79
CA ILE A 291 -21.41 6.76 29.43
C ILE A 291 -20.80 7.79 28.51
N ILE A 292 -21.29 9.02 28.51
CA ILE A 292 -20.72 10.12 27.70
C ILE A 292 -19.28 10.38 28.10
N GLY A 293 -18.97 10.43 29.39
CA GLY A 293 -17.63 10.62 29.89
C GLY A 293 -16.66 9.52 29.47
N LEU A 294 -17.05 8.27 29.62
CA LEU A 294 -16.21 7.12 29.30
C LEU A 294 -15.98 6.97 27.79
N ILE A 295 -17.00 7.22 26.96
CA ILE A 295 -16.85 7.16 25.51
C ILE A 295 -15.96 8.30 25.00
N ASN A 296 -16.13 9.52 25.52
CA ASN A 296 -15.24 10.63 25.21
C ASN A 296 -13.80 10.38 25.69
N LEU A 297 -13.62 9.76 26.86
CA LEU A 297 -12.31 9.33 27.35
C LEU A 297 -11.67 8.31 26.39
N GLY A 298 -12.45 7.33 25.94
CA GLY A 298 -12.02 6.36 24.94
C GLY A 298 -11.57 7.02 23.63
N HIS A 299 -12.35 7.97 23.14
CA HIS A 299 -11.99 8.75 21.95
C HIS A 299 -10.73 9.60 22.14
N MET A 300 -10.55 10.19 23.31
CA MET A 300 -9.32 10.92 23.64
C MET A 300 -8.10 10.02 23.63
N LEU A 301 -8.16 8.88 24.29
CA LEU A 301 -7.05 7.92 24.35
C LEU A 301 -6.77 7.32 22.96
N GLU A 302 -7.78 7.05 22.19
CA GLU A 302 -7.70 6.62 20.81
C GLU A 302 -6.99 7.69 19.95
N ALA A 303 -7.40 8.96 20.03
CA ALA A 303 -6.77 10.06 19.31
C ALA A 303 -5.29 10.23 19.69
N ARG A 304 -4.98 10.09 20.98
CA ARG A 304 -3.59 10.14 21.49
C ARG A 304 -2.74 9.00 20.90
N ALA A 305 -3.28 7.79 20.85
CA ALA A 305 -2.57 6.63 20.32
C ALA A 305 -2.40 6.72 18.79
N ARG A 306 -3.39 7.25 18.06
CA ARG A 306 -3.30 7.48 16.61
C ARG A 306 -2.17 8.42 16.22
N GLN A 307 -1.89 9.44 17.01
CA GLN A 307 -0.75 10.35 16.77
C GLN A 307 0.58 9.60 16.71
N ARG A 308 0.72 8.50 17.43
CA ARG A 308 1.92 7.65 17.38
C ARG A 308 2.02 6.82 16.10
N SER A 309 0.90 6.42 15.51
CA SER A 309 0.88 5.59 14.30
C SER A 309 1.34 6.32 13.04
N SER A 310 1.15 7.63 12.95
CA SER A 310 1.55 8.45 11.79
C SER A 310 3.01 8.92 11.82
N LYS A 311 3.81 8.49 12.80
CA LYS A 311 5.21 8.94 12.95
C LYS A 311 6.11 8.61 11.77
N ALA A 312 5.89 7.50 11.08
CA ALA A 312 6.71 7.13 9.94
C ALA A 312 6.58 8.15 8.79
N LEU A 313 5.36 8.57 8.48
CA LEU A 313 5.13 9.62 7.49
C LEU A 313 5.68 10.98 7.95
N GLU A 314 5.53 11.31 9.24
CA GLU A 314 6.11 12.53 9.83
C GLU A 314 7.63 12.56 9.70
N LYS A 315 8.30 11.44 9.96
CA LYS A 315 9.75 11.34 9.77
C LYS A 315 10.18 11.65 8.34
N LEU A 316 9.43 11.16 7.35
CA LEU A 316 9.69 11.45 5.95
C LEU A 316 9.45 12.95 5.63
N LEU A 317 8.42 13.55 6.18
CA LEU A 317 8.14 14.98 6.00
C LEU A 317 9.21 15.86 6.65
N ASP A 318 9.78 15.45 7.79
CA ASP A 318 10.83 16.18 8.50
C ASP A 318 12.20 16.14 7.78
N LEU A 319 12.36 15.30 6.76
CA LEU A 319 13.59 15.22 5.98
C LEU A 319 13.79 16.39 5.02
N THR A 320 12.83 17.29 4.89
CA THR A 320 12.92 18.43 3.99
C THR A 320 13.45 19.65 4.76
N PRO A 321 14.64 20.19 4.40
CA PRO A 321 15.14 21.40 5.04
C PRO A 321 14.32 22.63 4.62
N PRO A 322 14.21 23.66 5.48
CA PRO A 322 13.42 24.86 5.17
C PRO A 322 14.07 25.77 4.13
N THR A 323 15.38 25.73 4.00
CA THR A 323 16.17 26.57 3.09
C THR A 323 17.22 25.76 2.35
N ALA A 324 17.67 26.29 1.23
CA ALA A 324 18.75 25.75 0.43
C ALA A 324 19.81 26.81 0.14
N ARG A 325 21.08 26.41 0.07
CA ARG A 325 22.17 27.29 -0.33
C ARG A 325 22.33 27.27 -1.84
N VAL A 326 21.92 28.33 -2.50
CA VAL A 326 22.05 28.49 -3.95
C VAL A 326 23.33 29.24 -4.26
N VAL A 327 24.12 28.72 -5.18
CA VAL A 327 25.36 29.35 -5.66
C VAL A 327 25.03 30.14 -6.93
N THR A 328 25.28 31.46 -6.88
CA THR A 328 25.10 32.36 -8.00
C THR A 328 26.43 33.08 -8.31
N ASP A 329 26.49 33.84 -9.42
CA ASP A 329 27.66 34.66 -9.78
C ASP A 329 28.01 35.70 -8.72
N GLU A 330 27.02 36.11 -7.90
CA GLU A 330 27.16 37.06 -6.79
C GLU A 330 27.56 36.41 -5.46
N GLY A 331 27.72 35.08 -5.42
CA GLY A 331 28.05 34.31 -4.22
C GLY A 331 26.91 33.37 -3.77
N GLU A 332 27.03 32.85 -2.57
CA GLU A 332 26.06 31.93 -1.98
C GLU A 332 24.93 32.70 -1.27
N LYS A 333 23.70 32.26 -1.50
CA LYS A 333 22.50 32.82 -0.85
C LYS A 333 21.67 31.69 -0.25
N ASN A 334 21.16 31.93 0.96
CA ASN A 334 20.10 31.07 1.52
C ASN A 334 18.74 31.47 0.92
N VAL A 335 18.13 30.54 0.25
CA VAL A 335 16.84 30.74 -0.43
C VAL A 335 15.80 29.80 0.22
N PRO A 336 14.56 30.25 0.45
CA PRO A 336 13.50 29.35 0.87
C PRO A 336 13.37 28.17 -0.10
N LEU A 337 13.09 26.99 0.42
CA LEU A 337 13.00 25.77 -0.40
C LEU A 337 12.01 25.90 -1.55
N ALA A 338 10.88 26.58 -1.32
CA ALA A 338 9.86 26.82 -2.33
C ALA A 338 10.36 27.64 -3.54
N ASP A 339 11.41 28.44 -3.38
CA ASP A 339 11.96 29.29 -4.44
C ASP A 339 13.05 28.60 -5.26
N VAL A 340 13.47 27.39 -4.88
CA VAL A 340 14.46 26.61 -5.64
C VAL A 340 13.84 26.06 -6.91
N GLN A 341 14.50 26.30 -8.05
CA GLN A 341 14.05 25.83 -9.37
C GLN A 341 15.06 24.86 -9.96
N ALA A 342 14.58 24.02 -10.88
CA ALA A 342 15.44 23.10 -11.63
C ALA A 342 16.51 23.89 -12.43
N GLY A 343 17.73 23.38 -12.45
CA GLY A 343 18.89 24.02 -13.09
C GLY A 343 19.70 24.92 -12.17
N MET A 344 19.23 25.24 -10.98
CA MET A 344 20.01 26.00 -9.99
C MET A 344 21.15 25.16 -9.44
N LEU A 345 22.29 25.82 -9.20
CA LEU A 345 23.45 25.20 -8.57
C LEU A 345 23.39 25.39 -7.06
N LEU A 346 23.55 24.30 -6.33
CA LEU A 346 23.43 24.30 -4.87
C LEU A 346 24.70 23.72 -4.23
N ARG A 347 25.01 24.20 -3.02
CA ARG A 347 26.12 23.70 -2.22
C ARG A 347 25.64 22.86 -1.06
N LEU A 348 26.32 21.73 -0.84
CA LEU A 348 26.16 20.88 0.33
C LEU A 348 27.51 20.75 1.05
N THR A 349 27.45 20.86 2.36
CA THR A 349 28.60 20.62 3.25
C THR A 349 28.23 19.60 4.32
N THR A 350 29.23 19.13 5.06
CA THR A 350 29.01 18.15 6.15
C THR A 350 27.90 18.56 7.10
N GLY A 351 26.96 17.66 7.31
CA GLY A 351 25.79 17.88 8.18
C GLY A 351 24.56 18.44 7.48
N ASP A 352 24.68 18.87 6.23
CA ASP A 352 23.53 19.41 5.49
C ASP A 352 22.58 18.30 5.01
N ARG A 353 21.29 18.58 5.04
CA ARG A 353 20.29 17.78 4.33
C ARG A 353 20.18 18.25 2.91
N VAL A 354 20.06 17.30 2.00
CA VAL A 354 19.86 17.60 0.58
C VAL A 354 18.44 18.15 0.41
N PRO A 355 18.29 19.36 -0.16
CA PRO A 355 16.98 20.02 -0.26
C PRO A 355 16.14 19.54 -1.45
N VAL A 356 16.79 19.19 -2.57
CA VAL A 356 16.14 18.78 -3.82
C VAL A 356 16.97 17.69 -4.49
N ASP A 357 16.39 17.00 -5.46
CA ASP A 357 17.12 16.02 -6.26
C ASP A 357 18.02 16.71 -7.29
N GLY A 358 19.16 16.12 -7.56
CA GLY A 358 20.09 16.69 -8.53
C GLY A 358 21.27 15.78 -8.83
N GLU A 359 22.19 16.32 -9.61
CA GLU A 359 23.41 15.64 -10.03
C GLU A 359 24.62 16.45 -9.57
N ILE A 360 25.61 15.77 -8.98
CA ILE A 360 26.84 16.41 -8.51
C ILE A 360 27.65 16.89 -9.72
N THR A 361 28.02 18.17 -9.70
CA THR A 361 28.84 18.78 -10.74
C THR A 361 30.30 18.93 -10.32
N GLN A 362 30.57 19.03 -9.03
CA GLN A 362 31.90 19.21 -8.47
C GLN A 362 31.98 18.66 -7.04
N GLY A 363 33.07 17.98 -6.73
CA GLY A 363 33.37 17.50 -5.38
C GLY A 363 32.95 16.06 -5.12
N GLU A 364 33.27 15.59 -3.92
CA GLU A 364 32.94 14.26 -3.43
C GLU A 364 32.39 14.36 -2.02
N ALA A 365 31.43 13.49 -1.70
CA ALA A 365 30.86 13.40 -0.37
C ALA A 365 30.36 12.00 -0.06
N TRP A 366 30.28 11.70 1.25
CA TRP A 366 29.59 10.53 1.78
C TRP A 366 28.19 10.94 2.22
N LEU A 367 27.19 10.28 1.67
CA LEU A 367 25.79 10.57 1.91
C LEU A 367 25.11 9.44 2.67
N ASP A 368 24.45 9.78 3.76
CA ASP A 368 23.60 8.87 4.51
C ASP A 368 22.19 8.86 3.88
N GLU A 369 21.86 7.78 3.23
CA GLU A 369 20.57 7.56 2.55
C GLU A 369 19.64 6.61 3.32
N ALA A 370 19.95 6.26 4.56
CA ALA A 370 19.24 5.25 5.33
C ALA A 370 17.74 5.54 5.46
N MET A 371 17.36 6.79 5.58
CA MET A 371 15.95 7.20 5.74
C MET A 371 15.12 7.02 4.47
N LEU A 372 15.75 7.01 3.30
CA LEU A 372 15.08 6.79 2.01
C LEU A 372 15.18 5.36 1.53
N THR A 373 16.37 4.77 1.61
CA THR A 373 16.66 3.46 1.02
C THR A 373 16.65 2.32 2.03
N GLY A 374 16.77 2.63 3.32
CA GLY A 374 16.97 1.64 4.37
C GLY A 374 18.39 1.09 4.48
N GLU A 375 19.33 1.53 3.64
CA GLU A 375 20.73 1.12 3.70
C GLU A 375 21.47 1.83 4.84
N PRO A 376 22.03 1.10 5.81
CA PRO A 376 22.66 1.72 6.96
C PRO A 376 24.06 2.30 6.67
N ILE A 377 24.69 1.90 5.56
CA ILE A 377 26.04 2.30 5.21
C ILE A 377 26.00 3.55 4.32
N PRO A 378 26.72 4.65 4.67
CA PRO A 378 26.80 5.82 3.81
C PRO A 378 27.39 5.48 2.43
N GLN A 379 26.88 6.14 1.40
CA GLN A 379 27.30 5.96 0.02
C GLN A 379 28.25 7.09 -0.40
N GLN A 380 29.36 6.74 -1.04
CA GLN A 380 30.26 7.72 -1.63
C GLN A 380 29.71 8.18 -2.98
N LYS A 381 29.60 9.50 -3.14
CA LYS A 381 29.10 10.15 -4.36
C LYS A 381 30.12 11.16 -4.87
N GLY A 382 30.35 11.18 -6.17
CA GLY A 382 31.24 12.10 -6.85
C GLY A 382 30.60 12.73 -8.07
N GLU A 383 31.37 13.38 -8.93
CA GLU A 383 30.87 14.03 -10.14
C GLU A 383 30.05 13.05 -11.00
N GLY A 384 28.88 13.50 -11.46
CA GLY A 384 27.96 12.72 -12.27
C GLY A 384 26.99 11.84 -11.46
N ASP A 385 27.18 11.69 -10.17
CA ASP A 385 26.30 10.89 -9.32
C ASP A 385 25.08 11.69 -8.89
N SER A 386 23.96 10.99 -8.73
CA SER A 386 22.70 11.60 -8.29
C SER A 386 22.64 11.76 -6.78
N VAL A 387 22.09 12.88 -6.32
CA VAL A 387 21.74 13.12 -4.93
C VAL A 387 20.22 13.29 -4.81
N HIS A 388 19.68 12.84 -3.70
CA HIS A 388 18.23 12.84 -3.46
C HIS A 388 17.86 13.66 -2.23
N ALA A 389 16.77 14.41 -2.33
CA ALA A 389 16.22 15.18 -1.24
C ALA A 389 15.99 14.32 0.01
N GLY A 390 16.31 14.84 1.16
CA GLY A 390 16.14 14.19 2.45
C GLY A 390 17.33 13.38 2.95
N THR A 391 18.33 13.11 2.10
CA THR A 391 19.58 12.48 2.51
C THR A 391 20.49 13.49 3.24
N VAL A 392 21.43 13.00 4.03
CA VAL A 392 22.32 13.84 4.85
C VAL A 392 23.75 13.66 4.40
N VAL A 393 24.47 14.76 4.20
CA VAL A 393 25.93 14.73 3.95
C VAL A 393 26.62 14.39 5.25
N GLN A 394 27.19 13.19 5.31
CA GLN A 394 27.91 12.75 6.49
C GLN A 394 29.33 13.33 6.52
N ASP A 395 30.01 13.37 5.37
CA ASP A 395 31.33 13.96 5.24
C ASP A 395 31.56 14.42 3.81
N GLY A 396 32.14 15.60 3.64
CA GLY A 396 32.52 16.15 2.36
C GLY A 396 31.79 17.46 2.00
N SER A 397 32.12 17.98 0.82
CA SER A 397 31.49 19.15 0.24
C SER A 397 31.34 18.99 -1.25
N VAL A 398 30.15 19.27 -1.75
CA VAL A 398 29.84 19.14 -3.17
C VAL A 398 29.00 20.30 -3.67
N LEU A 399 29.11 20.59 -4.95
CA LEU A 399 28.17 21.40 -5.72
C LEU A 399 27.32 20.47 -6.56
N PHE A 400 26.03 20.67 -6.57
CA PHE A 400 25.13 19.89 -7.39
C PHE A 400 24.10 20.78 -8.09
N ARG A 401 23.66 20.32 -9.26
CA ARG A 401 22.65 21.04 -10.03
C ARG A 401 21.30 20.38 -9.82
N ALA A 402 20.32 21.20 -9.43
CA ALA A 402 18.95 20.71 -9.20
C ALA A 402 18.34 20.18 -10.49
N SER A 403 17.81 18.96 -10.45
CA SER A 403 17.11 18.31 -11.56
C SER A 403 15.62 18.19 -11.32
N ALA A 404 15.22 17.92 -10.09
CA ALA A 404 13.82 17.81 -9.70
C ALA A 404 13.59 18.55 -8.39
N VAL A 405 12.58 19.39 -8.34
CA VAL A 405 12.27 20.26 -7.20
C VAL A 405 10.80 20.12 -6.78
N GLY A 406 10.49 20.49 -5.56
CA GLY A 406 9.13 20.50 -5.04
C GLY A 406 8.48 19.11 -5.04
N SER A 407 7.36 18.98 -5.73
CA SER A 407 6.61 17.73 -5.81
C SER A 407 7.23 16.65 -6.72
N HIS A 408 8.26 17.01 -7.47
CA HIS A 408 8.92 16.09 -8.41
C HIS A 408 10.13 15.37 -7.83
N THR A 409 10.51 15.65 -6.59
CA THR A 409 11.62 14.96 -5.92
C THR A 409 11.27 13.51 -5.62
N THR A 410 12.28 12.64 -5.52
CA THR A 410 12.13 11.25 -5.11
C THR A 410 11.47 11.14 -3.72
N LEU A 411 11.84 12.00 -2.78
CA LEU A 411 11.24 12.06 -1.46
C LEU A 411 9.72 12.37 -1.54
N SER A 412 9.31 13.32 -2.35
CA SER A 412 7.89 13.65 -2.56
C SER A 412 7.11 12.50 -3.17
N ARG A 413 7.72 11.77 -4.11
CA ARG A 413 7.12 10.55 -4.69
C ARG A 413 6.95 9.46 -3.64
N ILE A 414 7.96 9.24 -2.79
CA ILE A 414 7.90 8.28 -1.67
C ILE A 414 6.77 8.65 -0.70
N ILE A 415 6.69 9.92 -0.32
CA ILE A 415 5.63 10.42 0.57
C ILE A 415 4.25 10.17 -0.03
N ARG A 416 4.04 10.44 -1.31
CA ARG A 416 2.77 10.17 -1.99
C ARG A 416 2.44 8.68 -2.02
N MET A 417 3.40 7.82 -2.33
CA MET A 417 3.20 6.36 -2.34
C MET A 417 2.82 5.84 -0.95
N VAL A 418 3.51 6.27 0.09
CA VAL A 418 3.21 5.89 1.48
C VAL A 418 1.80 6.35 1.85
N ARG A 419 1.45 7.59 1.51
CA ARG A 419 0.12 8.15 1.79
C ARG A 419 -0.99 7.41 1.06
N GLN A 420 -0.81 7.11 -0.23
CA GLN A 420 -1.76 6.33 -1.02
C GLN A 420 -1.95 4.92 -0.45
N ALA A 421 -0.86 4.27 -0.07
CA ALA A 421 -0.92 2.94 0.53
C ALA A 421 -1.62 2.95 1.89
N GLN A 422 -1.35 3.96 2.72
CA GLN A 422 -1.99 4.10 4.04
C GLN A 422 -3.49 4.38 3.95
N SER A 423 -3.94 5.05 2.89
CA SER A 423 -5.37 5.33 2.67
C SER A 423 -6.13 4.19 1.99
N SER A 424 -5.43 3.18 1.48
CA SER A 424 -6.06 2.04 0.80
C SER A 424 -6.64 1.04 1.82
N LYS A 425 -7.57 0.20 1.35
CA LYS A 425 -8.20 -0.84 2.17
C LYS A 425 -8.12 -2.18 1.46
N PRO A 426 -7.68 -3.25 2.14
CA PRO A 426 -7.76 -4.59 1.60
C PRO A 426 -9.21 -5.10 1.61
N GLU A 427 -9.50 -6.20 0.93
CA GLU A 427 -10.84 -6.79 0.89
C GLU A 427 -11.39 -7.12 2.28
N ILE A 428 -10.56 -7.60 3.18
CA ILE A 428 -10.95 -7.86 4.58
C ILE A 428 -11.47 -6.58 5.24
N GLY A 429 -10.82 -5.45 5.02
CA GLY A 429 -11.25 -4.16 5.55
C GLY A 429 -12.56 -3.68 4.94
N LYS A 430 -12.76 -3.86 3.64
CA LYS A 430 -14.01 -3.53 2.96
C LYS A 430 -15.18 -4.38 3.46
N LEU A 431 -14.94 -5.65 3.69
CA LEU A 431 -15.95 -6.56 4.27
C LEU A 431 -16.32 -6.13 5.69
N ALA A 432 -15.31 -5.77 6.51
CA ALA A 432 -15.54 -5.25 7.86
C ALA A 432 -16.40 -3.99 7.86
N ASP A 433 -16.15 -3.06 6.93
CA ASP A 433 -16.95 -1.84 6.78
C ASP A 433 -18.41 -2.13 6.40
N ARG A 434 -18.64 -3.09 5.50
CA ARG A 434 -20.00 -3.51 5.12
C ARG A 434 -20.74 -4.15 6.27
N ILE A 435 -20.08 -5.03 7.01
CA ILE A 435 -20.67 -5.66 8.20
C ILE A 435 -21.04 -4.58 9.23
N SER A 436 -20.17 -3.61 9.47
CA SER A 436 -20.41 -2.50 10.38
C SER A 436 -21.63 -1.68 9.98
N SER A 437 -21.83 -1.39 8.69
CA SER A 437 -22.98 -0.60 8.22
C SER A 437 -24.33 -1.30 8.41
N VAL A 438 -24.35 -2.62 8.36
CA VAL A 438 -25.56 -3.44 8.62
C VAL A 438 -25.75 -3.72 10.11
N PHE A 439 -24.67 -3.75 10.87
CA PHE A 439 -24.67 -4.16 12.28
C PHE A 439 -25.49 -3.24 13.18
N VAL A 440 -25.40 -1.93 13.01
CA VAL A 440 -26.08 -0.95 13.87
C VAL A 440 -27.62 -1.08 13.82
N PRO A 441 -28.28 -1.15 12.67
CA PRO A 441 -29.71 -1.41 12.60
C PRO A 441 -30.09 -2.74 13.23
N VAL A 442 -29.29 -3.79 13.06
CA VAL A 442 -29.55 -5.10 13.67
C VAL A 442 -29.48 -5.04 15.19
N VAL A 443 -28.54 -4.28 15.73
CA VAL A 443 -28.41 -4.07 17.18
C VAL A 443 -29.59 -3.34 17.76
N VAL A 444 -30.10 -2.33 17.07
CA VAL A 444 -31.31 -1.60 17.50
C VAL A 444 -32.48 -2.58 17.59
N VAL A 445 -32.65 -3.45 16.61
CA VAL A 445 -33.70 -4.49 16.65
C VAL A 445 -33.49 -5.46 17.83
N ILE A 446 -32.24 -5.90 18.06
CA ILE A 446 -31.94 -6.78 19.22
C ILE A 446 -32.26 -6.09 20.52
N ALA A 447 -31.95 -4.80 20.67
CA ALA A 447 -32.27 -4.04 21.87
C ALA A 447 -33.77 -3.94 22.09
N LEU A 448 -34.56 -3.68 21.07
CA LEU A 448 -36.01 -3.63 21.13
C LEU A 448 -36.62 -4.99 21.50
N VAL A 449 -36.18 -6.06 20.88
CA VAL A 449 -36.63 -7.41 21.16
C VAL A 449 -36.28 -7.82 22.59
N SER A 450 -35.04 -7.57 23.01
CA SER A 450 -34.60 -7.85 24.38
C SER A 450 -35.41 -7.07 25.41
N ALA A 451 -35.62 -5.78 25.15
CA ALA A 451 -36.43 -4.93 26.00
C ALA A 451 -37.89 -5.43 26.10
N ALA A 452 -38.49 -5.86 24.99
CA ALA A 452 -39.83 -6.42 24.96
C ALA A 452 -39.92 -7.73 25.76
N ILE A 453 -38.95 -8.62 25.62
CA ILE A 453 -38.89 -9.87 26.38
C ILE A 453 -38.81 -9.58 27.88
N TRP A 454 -37.96 -8.64 28.29
CA TRP A 454 -37.87 -8.27 29.71
C TRP A 454 -39.10 -7.56 30.24
N TYR A 455 -39.79 -6.77 29.44
CA TYR A 455 -41.03 -6.11 29.83
C TYR A 455 -42.14 -7.13 30.09
N PHE A 456 -42.31 -8.13 29.23
CA PHE A 456 -43.40 -9.10 29.33
C PHE A 456 -43.07 -10.28 30.23
N PHE A 457 -41.84 -10.70 30.31
CA PHE A 457 -41.44 -11.94 31.03
C PHE A 457 -40.44 -11.68 32.18
N GLY A 458 -40.03 -10.46 32.38
CA GLY A 458 -39.05 -10.12 33.39
C GLY A 458 -39.62 -9.95 34.79
N PRO A 459 -38.75 -9.91 35.81
CA PRO A 459 -39.17 -9.64 37.18
C PRO A 459 -39.64 -8.20 37.39
N ALA A 460 -40.41 -7.95 38.42
CA ALA A 460 -40.80 -6.59 38.80
C ALA A 460 -39.67 -5.87 39.55
N PRO A 461 -39.44 -4.56 39.31
CA PRO A 461 -40.17 -3.66 38.41
C PRO A 461 -39.73 -3.81 36.95
N GLN A 462 -40.64 -4.21 36.08
CA GLN A 462 -40.36 -4.56 34.68
C GLN A 462 -39.79 -3.40 33.89
N ILE A 463 -40.25 -2.20 34.13
CA ILE A 463 -39.84 -1.00 33.39
C ILE A 463 -38.37 -0.64 33.66
N VAL A 464 -37.88 -0.87 34.86
CA VAL A 464 -36.46 -0.65 35.22
C VAL A 464 -35.57 -1.62 34.49
N TYR A 465 -35.90 -2.89 34.51
CA TYR A 465 -35.13 -3.92 33.82
C TYR A 465 -35.15 -3.73 32.29
N THR A 466 -36.30 -3.36 31.73
CA THR A 466 -36.45 -3.04 30.31
C THR A 466 -35.51 -1.91 29.91
N LEU A 467 -35.46 -0.84 30.70
CA LEU A 467 -34.58 0.30 30.45
C LEU A 467 -33.10 -0.09 30.52
N VAL A 468 -32.73 -0.79 31.59
CA VAL A 468 -31.32 -1.22 31.77
C VAL A 468 -30.86 -2.10 30.63
N ILE A 469 -31.68 -3.08 30.26
CA ILE A 469 -31.37 -3.99 29.16
C ILE A 469 -31.26 -3.24 27.83
N ALA A 470 -32.21 -2.40 27.48
CA ALA A 470 -32.19 -1.64 26.23
C ALA A 470 -30.94 -0.74 26.14
N THR A 471 -30.68 0.01 27.20
CA THR A 471 -29.50 0.93 27.23
C THR A 471 -28.19 0.16 27.16
N THR A 472 -28.06 -0.92 27.92
CA THR A 472 -26.81 -1.68 27.98
C THR A 472 -26.55 -2.36 26.65
N VAL A 473 -27.55 -2.96 26.00
CA VAL A 473 -27.40 -3.58 24.68
C VAL A 473 -26.96 -2.55 23.64
N LEU A 474 -27.57 -1.37 23.62
CA LEU A 474 -27.21 -0.30 22.70
C LEU A 474 -25.76 0.15 22.89
N ILE A 475 -25.29 0.27 24.11
CA ILE A 475 -23.96 0.78 24.41
C ILE A 475 -22.87 -0.29 24.14
N ILE A 476 -23.07 -1.53 24.62
CA ILE A 476 -22.08 -2.58 24.47
C ILE A 476 -21.90 -3.01 23.01
N ALA A 477 -22.92 -2.85 22.21
CA ALA A 477 -22.88 -3.20 20.81
C ALA A 477 -22.26 -2.14 19.89
N CYS A 478 -21.84 -1.01 20.45
CA CYS A 478 -21.22 0.08 19.69
C CYS A 478 -19.96 -0.41 18.94
N PRO A 479 -19.93 -0.40 17.59
CA PRO A 479 -18.80 -0.92 16.81
C PRO A 479 -17.67 0.10 16.63
N CYS A 480 -17.30 0.83 17.69
CA CYS A 480 -16.32 1.92 17.61
C CYS A 480 -14.97 1.47 17.09
N ALA A 481 -14.48 0.35 17.62
CA ALA A 481 -13.15 -0.16 17.29
C ALA A 481 -13.08 -0.80 15.90
N LEU A 482 -14.21 -1.26 15.37
CA LEU A 482 -14.25 -2.00 14.11
C LEU A 482 -13.81 -1.15 12.93
N GLY A 483 -14.21 0.11 12.87
CA GLY A 483 -13.83 1.04 11.81
C GLY A 483 -12.34 1.42 11.83
N LEU A 484 -11.65 1.22 12.94
CA LEU A 484 -10.23 1.55 13.12
C LEU A 484 -9.32 0.33 12.99
N ALA A 485 -9.85 -0.88 13.10
CA ALA A 485 -9.07 -2.11 13.14
C ALA A 485 -8.17 -2.27 11.89
N THR A 486 -8.70 -2.04 10.72
CA THR A 486 -7.97 -2.15 9.46
C THR A 486 -7.10 -0.93 9.17
N PRO A 487 -7.61 0.32 9.17
CA PRO A 487 -6.79 1.48 8.82
C PRO A 487 -5.59 1.68 9.74
N MET A 488 -5.73 1.42 11.03
CA MET A 488 -4.64 1.60 11.99
C MET A 488 -3.50 0.61 11.74
N SER A 489 -3.81 -0.65 11.47
CA SER A 489 -2.79 -1.66 11.13
C SER A 489 -2.09 -1.33 9.82
N ILE A 490 -2.83 -0.87 8.81
CA ILE A 490 -2.26 -0.48 7.51
C ILE A 490 -1.33 0.72 7.67
N ILE A 491 -1.74 1.76 8.36
CA ILE A 491 -0.91 2.94 8.60
C ILE A 491 0.41 2.54 9.24
N SER A 492 0.35 1.76 10.32
CA SER A 492 1.55 1.30 11.03
C SER A 492 2.41 0.36 10.18
N GLY A 493 1.79 -0.59 9.48
CA GLY A 493 2.50 -1.58 8.66
C GLY A 493 3.17 -0.97 7.43
N VAL A 494 2.46 -0.13 6.70
CA VAL A 494 3.00 0.59 5.53
C VAL A 494 4.13 1.52 5.95
N GLY A 495 3.94 2.24 7.06
CA GLY A 495 4.97 3.12 7.60
C GLY A 495 6.22 2.36 8.03
N ARG A 496 6.05 1.21 8.67
CA ARG A 496 7.17 0.36 9.07
C ARG A 496 7.90 -0.23 7.88
N ALA A 497 7.18 -0.67 6.86
CA ALA A 497 7.78 -1.13 5.60
C ALA A 497 8.60 -0.03 4.93
N ALA A 498 8.11 1.20 4.91
CA ALA A 498 8.84 2.35 4.36
C ALA A 498 10.14 2.64 5.12
N GLU A 499 10.17 2.45 6.44
CA GLU A 499 11.41 2.58 7.25
C GLU A 499 12.48 1.56 6.84
N PHE A 500 12.08 0.41 6.33
CA PHE A 500 12.98 -0.62 5.78
C PHE A 500 13.23 -0.48 4.27
N GLY A 501 12.81 0.64 3.68
CA GLY A 501 13.00 0.90 2.26
C GLY A 501 12.02 0.18 1.33
N ALA A 502 10.98 -0.43 1.86
CA ALA A 502 9.95 -1.12 1.08
C ALA A 502 8.72 -0.21 0.92
N LEU A 503 8.41 0.16 -0.32
CA LEU A 503 7.25 0.97 -0.66
C LEU A 503 6.13 0.06 -1.17
N VAL A 504 5.04 0.02 -0.47
CA VAL A 504 3.88 -0.80 -0.81
C VAL A 504 2.90 0.04 -1.61
N ARG A 505 2.42 -0.47 -2.73
CA ARG A 505 1.49 0.26 -3.61
C ARG A 505 0.12 0.48 -2.97
N ASP A 506 -0.42 -0.55 -2.34
CA ASP A 506 -1.72 -0.53 -1.69
C ASP A 506 -1.84 -1.64 -0.63
N ALA A 507 -2.92 -1.62 0.10
CA ALA A 507 -3.18 -2.61 1.14
C ALA A 507 -3.50 -4.01 0.57
N ASP A 508 -4.03 -4.11 -0.65
CA ASP A 508 -4.21 -5.41 -1.32
C ASP A 508 -2.88 -6.08 -1.60
N ALA A 509 -1.84 -5.30 -1.90
CA ALA A 509 -0.48 -5.81 -2.04
C ALA A 509 0.03 -6.42 -0.72
N LEU A 510 -0.19 -5.76 0.41
CA LEU A 510 0.13 -6.31 1.73
C LEU A 510 -0.62 -7.61 2.02
N GLN A 511 -1.90 -7.65 1.72
CA GLN A 511 -2.72 -8.83 1.93
C GLN A 511 -2.25 -10.01 1.08
N ARG A 512 -1.98 -9.78 -0.20
CA ARG A 512 -1.47 -10.81 -1.12
C ARG A 512 -0.06 -11.26 -0.72
N ALA A 513 0.80 -10.33 -0.30
CA ALA A 513 2.16 -10.64 0.15
C ALA A 513 2.16 -11.56 1.39
N SER A 514 1.16 -11.47 2.24
CA SER A 514 1.06 -12.32 3.43
C SER A 514 0.71 -13.78 3.14
N THR A 515 0.13 -14.06 1.96
CA THR A 515 -0.33 -15.40 1.57
C THR A 515 0.63 -16.11 0.61
N LEU A 516 1.74 -15.50 0.27
CA LEU A 516 2.72 -16.05 -0.66
C LEU A 516 3.37 -17.32 -0.13
N ASP A 517 3.60 -18.28 -1.01
CA ASP A 517 4.32 -19.52 -0.72
C ASP A 517 5.58 -19.70 -1.58
N THR A 518 5.64 -19.02 -2.73
CA THR A 518 6.73 -19.12 -3.69
C THR A 518 7.26 -17.74 -4.03
N VAL A 519 8.58 -17.60 -4.05
CA VAL A 519 9.27 -16.38 -4.47
C VAL A 519 10.15 -16.71 -5.67
N VAL A 520 9.90 -16.06 -6.79
CA VAL A 520 10.68 -16.22 -8.02
C VAL A 520 11.63 -15.05 -8.17
N PHE A 521 12.90 -15.35 -8.38
CA PHE A 521 13.94 -14.34 -8.58
C PHE A 521 14.40 -14.38 -10.02
N ASP A 522 14.46 -13.23 -10.67
CA ASP A 522 15.26 -13.06 -11.87
C ASP A 522 16.73 -13.17 -11.48
N LYS A 523 17.52 -13.90 -12.25
CA LYS A 523 18.94 -14.06 -11.93
C LYS A 523 19.72 -12.75 -12.11
N THR A 524 19.66 -12.18 -13.31
CA THR A 524 20.49 -11.05 -13.70
C THR A 524 20.00 -9.74 -13.08
N GLY A 525 20.87 -9.07 -12.35
CA GLY A 525 20.57 -7.78 -11.72
C GLY A 525 19.74 -7.88 -10.45
N THR A 526 19.25 -9.07 -10.09
CA THR A 526 18.45 -9.33 -8.87
C THR A 526 19.24 -10.20 -7.90
N LEU A 527 19.48 -11.45 -8.24
CA LEU A 527 20.37 -12.34 -7.48
C LEU A 527 21.84 -11.93 -7.63
N THR A 528 22.19 -11.46 -8.81
CA THR A 528 23.53 -11.06 -9.18
C THR A 528 23.67 -9.53 -9.22
N GLU A 529 24.90 -9.04 -9.26
CA GLU A 529 25.20 -7.60 -9.32
C GLU A 529 24.79 -6.96 -10.66
N GLY A 530 24.50 -7.76 -11.70
CA GLY A 530 24.22 -7.24 -13.03
C GLY A 530 25.44 -6.69 -13.75
N LYS A 531 26.64 -7.00 -13.25
CA LYS A 531 27.93 -6.58 -13.81
C LYS A 531 28.78 -7.80 -14.12
N PRO A 532 28.62 -8.41 -15.31
CA PRO A 532 29.42 -9.56 -15.71
C PRO A 532 30.93 -9.24 -15.67
N GLN A 533 31.71 -10.22 -15.27
CA GLN A 533 33.18 -10.14 -15.21
C GLN A 533 33.82 -11.37 -15.84
N VAL A 534 34.94 -11.18 -16.51
CA VAL A 534 35.75 -12.28 -17.02
C VAL A 534 36.51 -12.89 -15.84
N VAL A 535 36.18 -14.10 -15.45
CA VAL A 535 36.72 -14.77 -14.27
C VAL A 535 37.86 -15.73 -14.61
N ALA A 536 37.94 -16.20 -15.87
CA ALA A 536 39.02 -17.07 -16.33
C ALA A 536 39.18 -16.93 -17.83
N ILE A 537 40.44 -17.10 -18.30
CA ILE A 537 40.79 -17.16 -19.72
C ILE A 537 41.60 -18.43 -19.92
N LYS A 538 41.15 -19.31 -20.83
CA LYS A 538 41.89 -20.46 -21.27
C LYS A 538 42.28 -20.31 -22.73
N THR A 539 43.56 -20.50 -23.05
CA THR A 539 44.06 -20.39 -24.41
C THR A 539 44.33 -21.76 -25.01
N PHE A 540 44.20 -21.84 -26.32
CA PHE A 540 44.43 -23.06 -27.10
C PHE A 540 45.35 -22.76 -28.29
N GLY A 541 46.16 -23.73 -28.64
CA GLY A 541 47.16 -23.52 -29.69
C GLY A 541 48.26 -22.56 -29.30
N ASN A 542 48.71 -21.72 -30.21
CA ASN A 542 49.80 -20.75 -30.01
C ASN A 542 49.33 -19.37 -29.51
N THR A 543 48.08 -19.22 -29.09
CA THR A 543 47.50 -17.97 -28.60
C THR A 543 47.84 -17.76 -27.14
N ASP A 544 48.38 -16.59 -26.80
CA ASP A 544 48.54 -16.22 -25.41
C ASP A 544 47.32 -15.48 -24.86
N GLU A 545 47.24 -15.38 -23.54
CA GLU A 545 46.11 -14.75 -22.85
C GLU A 545 45.97 -13.26 -23.19
N ALA A 546 47.08 -12.52 -23.28
CA ALA A 546 47.07 -11.10 -23.62
C ALA A 546 46.56 -10.84 -25.05
N LEU A 547 46.94 -11.66 -26.01
CA LEU A 547 46.47 -11.57 -27.37
C LEU A 547 44.99 -11.92 -27.48
N ALA A 548 44.53 -12.95 -26.78
CA ALA A 548 43.16 -13.38 -26.79
C ALA A 548 42.22 -12.27 -26.26
N ILE A 549 42.56 -11.67 -25.13
CA ILE A 549 41.70 -10.62 -24.54
C ILE A 549 41.73 -9.34 -25.39
N ARG A 550 42.87 -8.98 -25.98
CA ARG A 550 42.98 -7.82 -26.84
C ARG A 550 42.15 -7.94 -28.10
N LEU A 551 42.18 -9.09 -28.77
CA LEU A 551 41.40 -9.34 -29.99
C LEU A 551 39.89 -9.47 -29.67
N ALA A 552 39.55 -10.12 -28.60
CA ALA A 552 38.16 -10.22 -28.15
C ALA A 552 37.59 -8.84 -27.81
N ALA A 553 38.33 -8.01 -27.09
CA ALA A 553 37.94 -6.65 -26.76
C ALA A 553 37.81 -5.77 -28.01
N ALA A 554 38.71 -5.93 -28.99
CA ALA A 554 38.61 -5.22 -30.25
C ALA A 554 37.31 -5.50 -30.99
N LEU A 555 36.89 -6.75 -31.07
CA LEU A 555 35.56 -7.13 -31.61
C LEU A 555 34.41 -6.53 -30.82
N GLU A 556 34.49 -6.55 -29.50
CA GLU A 556 33.40 -6.12 -28.64
C GLU A 556 33.24 -4.60 -28.51
N GLN A 557 34.19 -3.80 -29.02
CA GLN A 557 34.03 -2.33 -29.09
C GLN A 557 32.76 -1.89 -29.85
N GLY A 558 32.36 -2.67 -30.85
CA GLY A 558 31.17 -2.40 -31.64
C GLY A 558 29.86 -2.92 -31.02
N SER A 559 29.92 -3.61 -29.89
CA SER A 559 28.77 -4.24 -29.26
C SER A 559 28.32 -3.49 -27.99
N SER A 560 27.01 -3.40 -27.79
CA SER A 560 26.39 -2.89 -26.55
C SER A 560 25.98 -3.98 -25.59
N HIS A 561 26.25 -5.23 -25.88
CA HIS A 561 25.87 -6.37 -25.04
C HIS A 561 26.59 -6.33 -23.66
N PRO A 562 25.97 -6.71 -22.54
CA PRO A 562 26.61 -6.70 -21.21
C PRO A 562 27.91 -7.53 -21.14
N LEU A 563 27.99 -8.65 -21.87
CA LEU A 563 29.22 -9.46 -21.97
C LEU A 563 30.36 -8.70 -22.63
N ALA A 564 30.08 -7.82 -23.59
CA ALA A 564 31.04 -6.96 -24.23
C ALA A 564 31.77 -6.07 -23.22
N ARG A 565 31.03 -5.49 -22.30
CA ARG A 565 31.62 -4.62 -21.27
C ARG A 565 32.54 -5.38 -20.33
N ALA A 566 32.19 -6.61 -19.97
CA ALA A 566 33.05 -7.48 -19.16
C ALA A 566 34.42 -7.72 -19.84
N ILE A 567 34.42 -8.00 -21.14
CA ILE A 567 35.61 -8.24 -21.92
C ILE A 567 36.44 -6.96 -22.06
N LEU A 568 35.82 -5.84 -22.37
CA LEU A 568 36.46 -4.52 -22.45
C LEU A 568 37.11 -4.11 -21.13
N ASP A 569 36.43 -4.31 -20.01
CA ASP A 569 36.96 -3.99 -18.68
C ASP A 569 38.14 -4.88 -18.32
N LYS A 570 38.11 -6.14 -18.72
CA LYS A 570 39.24 -7.04 -18.50
C LYS A 570 40.48 -6.66 -19.31
N ALA A 571 40.28 -6.15 -20.54
CA ALA A 571 41.36 -5.66 -21.37
C ALA A 571 42.04 -4.40 -20.81
N GLY A 572 41.30 -3.56 -20.04
CA GLY A 572 41.78 -2.34 -19.41
C GLY A 572 42.20 -1.28 -20.43
N ASP A 573 43.31 -0.57 -20.15
CA ASP A 573 43.81 0.56 -20.96
C ASP A 573 44.62 0.17 -22.17
N VAL A 574 44.58 -1.07 -22.61
CA VAL A 574 45.29 -1.56 -23.76
C VAL A 574 44.73 -0.90 -25.03
N THR A 575 45.66 -0.47 -25.94
CA THR A 575 45.27 0.03 -27.25
C THR A 575 44.66 -1.10 -28.08
N LEU A 576 43.38 -0.93 -28.46
CA LEU A 576 42.67 -1.92 -29.26
C LEU A 576 42.82 -1.66 -30.75
N PRO A 577 43.07 -2.70 -31.57
CA PRO A 577 43.10 -2.52 -33.01
C PRO A 577 41.72 -2.24 -33.60
N GLN A 578 41.70 -1.57 -34.76
CA GLN A 578 40.46 -1.37 -35.50
C GLN A 578 39.98 -2.66 -36.13
N VAL A 579 38.67 -2.89 -36.05
CA VAL A 579 37.99 -4.05 -36.65
C VAL A 579 37.27 -3.63 -37.91
N ASN A 580 37.50 -4.36 -38.99
CA ASN A 580 36.80 -4.19 -40.25
C ASN A 580 35.77 -5.30 -40.42
N GLY A 581 34.68 -5.00 -41.11
CA GLY A 581 33.66 -6.02 -41.39
C GLY A 581 32.93 -6.56 -40.15
N PHE A 582 32.79 -5.72 -39.13
CA PHE A 582 32.07 -6.11 -37.92
C PHE A 582 30.63 -6.51 -38.24
N ARG A 583 30.21 -7.68 -37.74
CA ARG A 583 28.89 -8.22 -37.92
C ARG A 583 28.39 -8.80 -36.59
N THR A 584 27.18 -8.51 -36.26
CA THR A 584 26.48 -9.17 -35.13
C THR A 584 25.65 -10.33 -35.68
N LEU A 585 25.88 -11.53 -35.17
CA LEU A 585 25.11 -12.70 -35.49
C LEU A 585 24.14 -12.96 -34.33
N ARG A 586 22.90 -12.63 -34.55
CA ARG A 586 21.88 -12.61 -33.49
C ARG A 586 21.77 -13.98 -32.79
N GLY A 587 21.92 -13.97 -31.46
CA GLY A 587 21.88 -15.16 -30.63
C GLY A 587 23.12 -16.04 -30.67
N LEU A 588 24.11 -15.72 -31.47
CA LEU A 588 25.33 -16.49 -31.67
C LEU A 588 26.61 -15.78 -31.21
N GLY A 589 26.77 -14.52 -31.59
CA GLY A 589 27.98 -13.75 -31.27
C GLY A 589 28.29 -12.67 -32.27
N VAL A 590 29.56 -12.36 -32.40
CA VAL A 590 30.09 -11.33 -33.30
C VAL A 590 31.27 -11.86 -34.15
N SER A 591 31.46 -11.23 -35.31
CA SER A 591 32.56 -11.53 -36.18
C SER A 591 33.18 -10.27 -36.76
N GLY A 592 34.42 -10.35 -37.19
CA GLY A 592 35.15 -9.26 -37.84
C GLY A 592 36.55 -9.64 -38.21
N GLU A 593 37.23 -8.67 -38.85
CA GLU A 593 38.64 -8.80 -39.25
C GLU A 593 39.47 -7.68 -38.65
N THR A 594 40.64 -8.04 -38.12
CA THR A 594 41.62 -7.08 -37.60
C THR A 594 43.00 -7.71 -37.67
N GLU A 595 44.02 -6.90 -37.91
CA GLU A 595 45.45 -7.28 -38.00
C GLU A 595 45.70 -8.48 -38.93
N GLY A 596 44.91 -8.63 -39.99
CA GLY A 596 45.02 -9.73 -40.96
C GLY A 596 44.42 -11.04 -40.51
N HIS A 597 43.69 -11.05 -39.38
CA HIS A 597 43.02 -12.23 -38.82
C HIS A 597 41.49 -12.09 -38.94
N THR A 598 40.84 -13.21 -39.28
CA THR A 598 39.37 -13.35 -39.23
C THR A 598 39.01 -13.87 -37.86
N LEU A 599 38.17 -13.12 -37.15
CA LEU A 599 37.79 -13.40 -35.76
C LEU A 599 36.29 -13.76 -35.65
N LEU A 600 36.03 -14.76 -34.79
CA LEU A 600 34.70 -15.14 -34.35
C LEU A 600 34.70 -15.14 -32.83
N LEU A 601 33.73 -14.52 -32.23
CA LEU A 601 33.58 -14.49 -30.78
C LEU A 601 32.11 -14.72 -30.42
N GLY A 602 31.79 -15.78 -29.67
CA GLY A 602 30.45 -16.10 -29.30
C GLY A 602 30.32 -17.47 -28.64
N ASN A 603 29.15 -18.08 -28.75
CA ASN A 603 28.84 -19.36 -28.15
C ASN A 603 29.34 -20.53 -29.00
N GLN A 604 29.26 -21.74 -28.49
CA GLN A 604 29.67 -22.96 -29.20
C GLN A 604 28.88 -23.15 -30.49
N ALA A 605 27.60 -22.78 -30.53
CA ALA A 605 26.77 -22.87 -31.72
C ALA A 605 27.34 -22.03 -32.89
N LEU A 606 27.87 -20.85 -32.61
CA LEU A 606 28.50 -19.99 -33.60
C LEU A 606 29.72 -20.68 -34.22
N LEU A 607 30.59 -21.23 -33.40
CA LEU A 607 31.78 -21.92 -33.88
C LEU A 607 31.46 -23.18 -34.68
N ASN A 608 30.47 -23.95 -34.24
CA ASN A 608 29.98 -25.13 -34.94
C ASN A 608 29.35 -24.79 -36.31
N GLU A 609 28.57 -23.72 -36.38
CA GLU A 609 27.95 -23.24 -37.60
C GLU A 609 28.98 -22.78 -38.64
N GLN A 610 30.09 -22.16 -38.19
CA GLN A 610 31.17 -21.71 -39.01
C GLN A 610 32.24 -22.82 -39.24
N GLN A 611 31.97 -24.05 -38.88
CA GLN A 611 32.82 -25.21 -39.06
C GLN A 611 34.19 -25.14 -38.37
N VAL A 612 34.19 -24.47 -37.20
CA VAL A 612 35.38 -24.45 -36.33
C VAL A 612 35.37 -25.67 -35.42
N ASP A 613 36.49 -26.38 -35.35
CA ASP A 613 36.62 -27.55 -34.46
C ASP A 613 36.77 -27.07 -33.01
N THR A 614 35.79 -27.42 -32.18
CA THR A 614 35.76 -27.08 -30.74
C THR A 614 36.08 -28.26 -29.83
N THR A 615 36.58 -29.38 -30.39
CA THR A 615 36.83 -30.60 -29.62
C THR A 615 37.81 -30.39 -28.44
N GLU A 616 38.86 -29.59 -28.64
CA GLU A 616 39.83 -29.24 -27.59
C GLU A 616 39.19 -28.41 -26.45
N MET A 617 38.15 -27.67 -26.78
CA MET A 617 37.49 -26.76 -25.84
C MET A 617 36.35 -27.43 -25.04
N GLU A 618 35.82 -28.54 -25.50
CA GLU A 618 34.61 -29.14 -24.91
C GLU A 618 34.72 -29.46 -23.42
N ALA A 619 35.85 -29.99 -22.98
CA ALA A 619 36.10 -30.27 -21.58
C ALA A 619 36.07 -28.99 -20.71
N GLU A 620 36.71 -27.93 -21.20
CA GLU A 620 36.73 -26.64 -20.49
C GLU A 620 35.40 -25.91 -20.56
N ILE A 621 34.69 -26.00 -21.70
CA ILE A 621 33.34 -25.45 -21.82
C ILE A 621 32.41 -26.06 -20.76
N THR A 622 32.45 -27.39 -20.62
CA THR A 622 31.68 -28.11 -19.62
C THR A 622 32.10 -27.76 -18.19
N ALA A 623 33.43 -27.66 -17.94
CA ALA A 623 33.95 -27.32 -16.63
C ALA A 623 33.51 -25.91 -16.18
N GLN A 624 33.57 -24.92 -17.07
CA GLN A 624 33.20 -23.55 -16.76
C GLN A 624 31.67 -23.42 -16.59
N ALA A 625 30.88 -24.06 -17.43
CA ALA A 625 29.44 -24.09 -17.30
C ALA A 625 29.01 -24.75 -15.97
N SER A 626 29.70 -25.80 -15.55
CA SER A 626 29.44 -26.48 -14.26
C SER A 626 29.77 -25.60 -13.04
N GLN A 627 30.64 -24.61 -13.20
CA GLN A 627 30.97 -23.61 -12.18
C GLN A 627 30.05 -22.39 -12.19
N GLY A 628 29.09 -22.36 -13.10
CA GLY A 628 28.16 -21.24 -13.22
C GLY A 628 28.63 -20.10 -14.13
N SER A 629 29.75 -20.28 -14.85
CA SER A 629 30.26 -19.29 -15.79
C SER A 629 29.73 -19.54 -17.20
N THR A 630 29.48 -18.45 -17.95
CA THR A 630 29.15 -18.54 -19.37
C THR A 630 30.40 -18.54 -20.20
N PRO A 631 30.67 -19.62 -20.96
CA PRO A 631 31.85 -19.65 -21.81
C PRO A 631 31.59 -18.85 -23.09
N VAL A 632 32.51 -17.91 -23.37
CA VAL A 632 32.57 -17.16 -24.62
C VAL A 632 33.82 -17.63 -25.39
N LEU A 633 33.63 -18.09 -26.61
CA LEU A 633 34.67 -18.73 -27.39
C LEU A 633 35.21 -17.79 -28.47
N LEU A 634 36.52 -17.71 -28.57
CA LEU A 634 37.24 -16.95 -29.60
C LEU A 634 37.87 -17.92 -30.59
N ALA A 635 37.58 -17.71 -31.87
CA ALA A 635 38.27 -18.40 -32.98
C ALA A 635 39.04 -17.40 -33.81
N ILE A 636 40.27 -17.72 -34.11
CA ILE A 636 41.17 -16.95 -34.96
C ILE A 636 41.45 -17.76 -36.22
N ASP A 637 41.16 -17.20 -37.41
CA ASP A 637 41.39 -17.83 -38.72
C ASP A 637 40.82 -19.27 -38.84
N GLY A 638 39.61 -19.46 -38.26
CA GLY A 638 38.93 -20.74 -38.32
C GLY A 638 39.41 -21.78 -37.31
N LYS A 639 40.27 -21.41 -36.37
CA LYS A 639 40.78 -22.29 -35.31
C LYS A 639 40.40 -21.78 -33.95
N ALA A 640 40.04 -22.69 -33.07
CA ALA A 640 39.73 -22.36 -31.67
C ALA A 640 40.97 -21.76 -30.98
N ALA A 641 40.89 -20.57 -30.47
CA ALA A 641 41.99 -19.82 -29.89
C ALA A 641 41.90 -19.61 -28.39
N ALA A 642 40.73 -19.29 -27.88
CA ALA A 642 40.54 -19.01 -26.45
C ALA A 642 39.12 -19.25 -25.99
N LEU A 643 38.98 -19.50 -24.70
CA LEU A 643 37.74 -19.51 -23.98
C LEU A 643 37.82 -18.47 -22.87
N LEU A 644 36.86 -17.56 -22.86
CA LEU A 644 36.68 -16.55 -21.82
C LEU A 644 35.51 -16.97 -20.97
N ALA A 645 35.72 -17.20 -19.69
CA ALA A 645 34.65 -17.51 -18.76
C ALA A 645 34.13 -16.23 -18.17
N VAL A 646 32.89 -15.90 -18.47
CA VAL A 646 32.21 -14.69 -17.97
C VAL A 646 31.20 -15.09 -16.96
N ARG A 647 31.21 -14.43 -15.83
CA ARG A 647 30.29 -14.67 -14.74
C ARG A 647 29.81 -13.34 -14.15
N ASP A 648 28.51 -13.26 -13.93
CA ASP A 648 27.91 -12.20 -13.14
C ASP A 648 27.87 -12.69 -11.67
N PRO A 649 28.65 -12.08 -10.75
CA PRO A 649 28.74 -12.59 -9.38
C PRO A 649 27.42 -12.36 -8.63
N LEU A 650 27.10 -13.27 -7.73
CA LEU A 650 26.01 -13.09 -6.79
C LEU A 650 26.29 -11.88 -5.91
N ARG A 651 25.23 -11.15 -5.55
CA ARG A 651 25.35 -10.08 -4.57
C ARG A 651 25.83 -10.64 -3.24
N SER A 652 26.61 -9.87 -2.49
CA SER A 652 27.24 -10.31 -1.26
C SER A 652 26.28 -10.83 -0.19
N ASP A 653 25.04 -10.32 -0.19
CA ASP A 653 23.99 -10.66 0.76
C ASP A 653 22.91 -11.60 0.20
N SER A 654 22.99 -11.99 -1.07
CA SER A 654 21.97 -12.83 -1.70
C SER A 654 21.83 -14.18 -1.04
N VAL A 655 22.92 -14.85 -0.73
CA VAL A 655 22.88 -16.19 -0.10
C VAL A 655 22.25 -16.13 1.28
N ALA A 656 22.60 -15.13 2.07
CA ALA A 656 22.03 -14.92 3.41
C ALA A 656 20.54 -14.60 3.35
N ALA A 657 20.13 -13.75 2.41
CA ALA A 657 18.74 -13.39 2.21
C ALA A 657 17.88 -14.59 1.76
N LEU A 658 18.39 -15.39 0.85
CA LEU A 658 17.72 -16.61 0.38
C LEU A 658 17.58 -17.67 1.48
N GLN A 659 18.61 -17.85 2.32
CA GLN A 659 18.54 -18.73 3.47
C GLN A 659 17.48 -18.26 4.46
N ARG A 660 17.39 -16.96 4.69
CA ARG A 660 16.39 -16.37 5.56
C ARG A 660 14.97 -16.60 5.03
N LEU A 661 14.73 -16.40 3.73
CA LEU A 661 13.46 -16.68 3.08
C LEU A 661 13.09 -18.17 3.15
N HIS A 662 14.07 -19.03 2.96
CA HIS A 662 13.86 -20.47 3.06
C HIS A 662 13.44 -20.90 4.48
N ARG A 663 14.10 -20.36 5.50
CA ARG A 663 13.74 -20.58 6.91
C ARG A 663 12.32 -20.08 7.22
N ASN A 664 11.86 -19.04 6.55
CA ASN A 664 10.53 -18.49 6.71
C ASN A 664 9.44 -19.28 5.95
N GLY A 665 9.80 -20.39 5.30
CA GLY A 665 8.88 -21.30 4.66
C GLY A 665 8.56 -21.01 3.19
N TYR A 666 9.28 -20.10 2.56
CA TYR A 666 9.08 -19.80 1.15
C TYR A 666 9.80 -20.83 0.25
N ARG A 667 9.15 -21.22 -0.84
CA ARG A 667 9.77 -21.95 -1.93
C ARG A 667 10.45 -20.95 -2.84
N LEU A 668 11.73 -21.21 -3.16
CA LEU A 668 12.55 -20.30 -3.94
C LEU A 668 12.74 -20.86 -5.35
N VAL A 669 12.53 -20.01 -6.34
CA VAL A 669 12.67 -20.37 -7.76
C VAL A 669 13.57 -19.32 -8.43
N MET A 670 14.53 -19.76 -9.21
CA MET A 670 15.35 -18.90 -10.05
C MET A 670 14.88 -18.95 -11.49
N LEU A 671 14.69 -17.79 -12.09
CA LEU A 671 14.28 -17.62 -13.47
C LEU A 671 15.44 -17.03 -14.25
N THR A 672 15.87 -17.68 -15.32
CA THR A 672 17.03 -17.27 -16.11
C THR A 672 16.93 -17.68 -17.57
N GLY A 673 17.58 -16.89 -18.43
CA GLY A 673 17.80 -17.25 -19.84
C GLY A 673 18.99 -18.19 -20.07
N ASP A 674 19.77 -18.48 -19.05
CA ASP A 674 20.94 -19.36 -19.15
C ASP A 674 20.54 -20.82 -19.48
N ASN A 675 21.50 -21.60 -19.99
CA ASN A 675 21.30 -23.02 -20.18
C ASN A 675 21.12 -23.73 -18.81
N PRO A 676 20.51 -24.93 -18.79
CA PRO A 676 20.23 -25.64 -17.54
C PRO A 676 21.47 -25.94 -16.69
N THR A 677 22.63 -26.22 -17.29
CA THR A 677 23.85 -26.54 -16.57
C THR A 677 24.36 -25.34 -15.77
N THR A 678 24.46 -24.18 -16.41
CA THR A 678 24.89 -22.92 -15.77
C THR A 678 23.88 -22.48 -14.72
N ALA A 679 22.61 -22.55 -15.05
CA ALA A 679 21.52 -22.16 -14.15
C ALA A 679 21.50 -23.01 -12.89
N ASN A 680 21.64 -24.34 -13.01
CA ASN A 680 21.67 -25.24 -11.85
C ASN A 680 22.89 -25.00 -10.96
N ALA A 681 24.06 -24.71 -11.57
CA ALA A 681 25.26 -24.40 -10.80
C ALA A 681 25.10 -23.13 -9.95
N ILE A 682 24.54 -22.07 -10.52
CA ILE A 682 24.27 -20.81 -9.80
C ILE A 682 23.21 -21.01 -8.73
N ALA A 683 22.14 -21.74 -9.02
CA ALA A 683 21.08 -22.04 -8.07
C ALA A 683 21.61 -22.82 -6.86
N LYS A 684 22.47 -23.79 -7.09
CA LYS A 684 23.10 -24.58 -6.03
C LYS A 684 23.98 -23.69 -5.14
N GLU A 685 24.79 -22.81 -5.73
CA GLU A 685 25.60 -21.84 -4.97
C GLU A 685 24.72 -20.89 -4.15
N ALA A 686 23.62 -20.42 -4.72
CA ALA A 686 22.68 -19.52 -4.05
C ALA A 686 21.79 -20.23 -3.01
N GLY A 687 21.67 -21.56 -3.07
CA GLY A 687 20.78 -22.31 -2.18
C GLY A 687 19.33 -22.36 -2.67
N ILE A 688 19.10 -22.24 -3.97
CA ILE A 688 17.77 -22.32 -4.58
C ILE A 688 17.51 -23.72 -5.11
N ASP A 689 16.36 -24.31 -4.79
CA ASP A 689 16.03 -25.70 -5.13
C ASP A 689 15.41 -25.84 -6.52
N GLU A 690 14.69 -24.85 -7.01
CA GLU A 690 13.97 -24.89 -8.26
C GLU A 690 14.51 -23.87 -9.26
N VAL A 691 14.68 -24.30 -10.52
CA VAL A 691 15.22 -23.46 -11.58
C VAL A 691 14.33 -23.55 -12.81
N ILE A 692 14.02 -22.42 -13.42
CA ILE A 692 13.43 -22.33 -14.74
C ILE A 692 14.48 -21.70 -15.66
N ALA A 693 15.15 -22.55 -16.44
CA ALA A 693 16.25 -22.16 -17.33
C ALA A 693 15.79 -21.98 -18.78
N GLY A 694 16.60 -21.29 -19.57
CA GLY A 694 16.34 -21.10 -20.99
C GLY A 694 15.12 -20.23 -21.30
N VAL A 695 14.73 -19.36 -20.40
CA VAL A 695 13.57 -18.48 -20.56
C VAL A 695 13.95 -17.25 -21.36
N LEU A 696 13.26 -17.02 -22.46
CA LEU A 696 13.39 -15.80 -23.25
C LEU A 696 12.79 -14.61 -22.49
N PRO A 697 13.25 -13.37 -22.74
CA PRO A 697 12.74 -12.19 -22.04
C PRO A 697 11.22 -12.03 -22.07
N ASP A 698 10.59 -12.40 -23.22
CA ASP A 698 9.14 -12.39 -23.40
C ASP A 698 8.43 -13.62 -22.80
N GLY A 699 9.17 -14.63 -22.38
CA GLY A 699 8.65 -15.85 -21.76
C GLY A 699 8.55 -15.82 -20.23
N LYS A 700 9.01 -14.76 -19.59
CA LYS A 700 9.03 -14.68 -18.12
C LYS A 700 7.64 -14.65 -17.51
N ALA A 701 6.72 -13.89 -18.09
CA ALA A 701 5.33 -13.83 -17.63
C ALA A 701 4.64 -15.19 -17.76
N GLU A 702 4.90 -15.92 -18.83
CA GLU A 702 4.36 -17.27 -19.06
C GLU A 702 4.88 -18.27 -18.02
N ALA A 703 6.16 -18.16 -17.63
CA ALA A 703 6.74 -18.99 -16.57
C ALA A 703 6.04 -18.75 -15.23
N ILE A 704 5.79 -17.49 -14.88
CA ILE A 704 5.01 -17.12 -13.69
C ILE A 704 3.60 -17.69 -13.75
N LYS A 705 2.93 -17.56 -14.88
CA LYS A 705 1.59 -18.08 -15.08
C LYS A 705 1.51 -19.60 -14.90
N ARG A 706 2.51 -20.34 -15.36
CA ARG A 706 2.60 -21.79 -15.16
C ARG A 706 2.72 -22.16 -13.69
N LEU A 707 3.53 -21.43 -12.91
CA LEU A 707 3.65 -21.63 -11.47
C LEU A 707 2.31 -21.36 -10.77
N GLN A 708 1.62 -20.30 -11.16
CA GLN A 708 0.31 -19.97 -10.62
C GLN A 708 -0.75 -21.03 -10.95
N SER A 709 -0.68 -21.64 -12.13
CA SER A 709 -1.60 -22.72 -12.56
C SER A 709 -1.43 -23.98 -11.72
N GLN A 710 -0.29 -24.17 -11.05
CA GLN A 710 -0.03 -25.25 -10.10
C GLN A 710 -0.63 -24.99 -8.71
N GLY A 711 -1.39 -23.92 -8.54
CA GLY A 711 -1.98 -23.52 -7.25
C GLY A 711 -1.06 -22.75 -6.33
N ARG A 712 0.08 -22.25 -6.82
CA ARG A 712 1.04 -21.50 -6.05
C ARG A 712 0.67 -20.01 -6.00
N GLN A 713 0.91 -19.38 -4.85
CA GLN A 713 0.87 -17.94 -4.68
C GLN A 713 2.29 -17.40 -4.87
N VAL A 714 2.51 -16.68 -5.94
CA VAL A 714 3.85 -16.36 -6.47
C VAL A 714 4.18 -14.89 -6.32
N ALA A 715 5.34 -14.59 -5.73
CA ALA A 715 5.99 -13.30 -5.83
C ALA A 715 7.06 -13.35 -6.92
N MET A 716 7.13 -12.32 -7.75
CA MET A 716 8.22 -12.12 -8.70
C MET A 716 9.10 -10.97 -8.24
N VAL A 717 10.38 -11.22 -8.10
CA VAL A 717 11.38 -10.21 -7.74
C VAL A 717 12.26 -9.93 -8.95
N GLY A 718 12.32 -8.67 -9.37
CA GLY A 718 13.10 -8.26 -10.53
C GLY A 718 13.49 -6.78 -10.48
N ASP A 719 14.28 -6.33 -11.43
CA ASP A 719 14.72 -4.92 -11.53
C ASP A 719 13.65 -4.02 -12.21
N GLY A 720 12.65 -4.62 -12.81
CA GLY A 720 11.49 -3.93 -13.37
C GLY A 720 11.64 -3.39 -14.79
N ILE A 721 12.82 -3.33 -15.37
CA ILE A 721 13.02 -2.80 -16.73
C ILE A 721 12.57 -3.85 -17.76
N ASN A 722 13.09 -5.07 -17.63
CA ASN A 722 12.79 -6.19 -18.53
C ASN A 722 11.73 -7.15 -17.95
N ASP A 723 11.44 -7.00 -16.68
CA ASP A 723 10.59 -7.93 -15.92
C ASP A 723 9.17 -7.40 -15.69
N ALA A 724 8.83 -6.24 -16.23
CA ALA A 724 7.53 -5.60 -15.99
C ALA A 724 6.32 -6.53 -16.29
N PRO A 725 6.28 -7.29 -17.38
CA PRO A 725 5.19 -8.25 -17.62
C PRO A 725 5.12 -9.35 -16.57
N ALA A 726 6.26 -9.86 -16.12
CA ALA A 726 6.33 -10.89 -15.09
C ALA A 726 5.92 -10.34 -13.71
N LEU A 727 6.33 -9.11 -13.39
CA LEU A 727 5.93 -8.42 -12.17
C LEU A 727 4.41 -8.19 -12.13
N ALA A 728 3.81 -7.84 -13.26
CA ALA A 728 2.38 -7.65 -13.37
C ALA A 728 1.61 -8.97 -13.29
N GLN A 729 2.15 -10.06 -13.84
CA GLN A 729 1.51 -11.37 -13.83
C GLN A 729 1.55 -12.05 -12.46
N ALA A 730 2.61 -11.84 -11.69
CA ALA A 730 2.75 -12.44 -10.36
C ALA A 730 1.65 -11.95 -9.41
N ASP A 731 1.34 -12.75 -8.39
CA ASP A 731 0.42 -12.33 -7.32
C ASP A 731 0.93 -11.08 -6.61
N VAL A 732 2.24 -11.00 -6.40
CA VAL A 732 2.93 -9.81 -5.90
C VAL A 732 4.20 -9.60 -6.73
N GLY A 733 4.29 -8.49 -7.43
CA GLY A 733 5.50 -8.05 -8.10
C GLY A 733 6.35 -7.20 -7.17
N ILE A 734 7.64 -7.51 -7.02
CA ILE A 734 8.58 -6.77 -6.18
C ILE A 734 9.70 -6.24 -7.07
N ALA A 735 9.76 -4.92 -7.24
CA ALA A 735 10.81 -4.25 -7.99
C ALA A 735 11.96 -3.82 -7.07
N MET A 736 13.18 -4.07 -7.48
CA MET A 736 14.37 -3.76 -6.69
C MET A 736 15.06 -2.47 -7.15
N GLY A 737 15.72 -1.82 -6.21
CA GLY A 737 16.67 -0.74 -6.48
C GLY A 737 16.06 0.57 -6.94
N GLY A 738 14.85 0.90 -6.46
CA GLY A 738 14.16 2.11 -6.86
C GLY A 738 13.52 2.06 -8.24
N GLY A 739 13.81 1.04 -9.02
CA GLY A 739 13.23 0.72 -10.32
C GLY A 739 13.13 1.86 -11.35
N SER A 740 12.73 1.52 -12.55
CA SER A 740 12.25 2.50 -13.53
C SER A 740 10.83 2.95 -13.17
N ASP A 741 10.36 4.06 -13.73
CA ASP A 741 8.98 4.52 -13.53
C ASP A 741 7.95 3.44 -13.91
N VAL A 742 8.24 2.67 -14.95
CA VAL A 742 7.38 1.55 -15.37
C VAL A 742 7.32 0.45 -14.30
N ALA A 743 8.44 0.16 -13.65
CA ALA A 743 8.50 -0.82 -12.57
C ALA A 743 7.72 -0.37 -11.34
N ILE A 744 7.82 0.89 -10.97
CA ILE A 744 7.08 1.47 -9.86
C ILE A 744 5.56 1.38 -10.11
N GLU A 745 5.11 1.59 -11.34
CA GLU A 745 3.70 1.48 -11.72
C GLU A 745 3.18 0.05 -11.72
N THR A 746 4.01 -0.91 -12.10
CA THR A 746 3.60 -2.32 -12.24
C THR A 746 3.85 -3.17 -11.01
N ALA A 747 4.80 -2.78 -10.16
CA ALA A 747 5.16 -3.53 -8.97
C ALA A 747 4.20 -3.24 -7.81
N ALA A 748 3.80 -4.28 -7.11
CA ALA A 748 3.03 -4.15 -5.87
C ALA A 748 3.89 -3.62 -4.72
N ILE A 749 5.16 -4.00 -4.68
CA ILE A 749 6.15 -3.53 -3.70
C ILE A 749 7.38 -3.06 -4.46
N THR A 750 7.87 -1.87 -4.11
CA THR A 750 9.11 -1.31 -4.66
C THR A 750 10.14 -1.23 -3.54
N LEU A 751 11.29 -1.86 -3.73
CA LEU A 751 12.40 -1.77 -2.79
C LEU A 751 13.35 -0.67 -3.25
N MET A 752 13.61 0.31 -2.38
CA MET A 752 14.57 1.38 -2.65
C MET A 752 16.01 0.90 -2.53
N ARG A 753 16.20 -0.23 -1.89
CA ARG A 753 17.49 -0.85 -1.59
C ARG A 753 17.80 -1.96 -2.59
N HIS A 754 19.04 -2.02 -3.09
CA HIS A 754 19.53 -3.11 -3.95
C HIS A 754 19.94 -4.32 -3.13
N SER A 755 19.03 -4.91 -2.38
CA SER A 755 19.31 -6.06 -1.52
C SER A 755 18.12 -6.98 -1.43
N LEU A 756 18.37 -8.28 -1.53
CA LEU A 756 17.34 -9.29 -1.30
C LEU A 756 16.92 -9.37 0.17
N MET A 757 17.71 -8.82 1.10
CA MET A 757 17.30 -8.65 2.49
C MET A 757 16.04 -7.76 2.58
N GLY A 758 15.91 -6.77 1.69
CA GLY A 758 14.70 -5.96 1.58
C GLY A 758 13.47 -6.77 1.22
N VAL A 759 13.58 -7.80 0.40
CA VAL A 759 12.49 -8.73 0.08
C VAL A 759 12.05 -9.48 1.34
N ALA A 760 12.99 -10.03 2.08
CA ALA A 760 12.70 -10.75 3.32
C ALA A 760 12.04 -9.84 4.36
N ASP A 761 12.54 -8.62 4.51
CA ASP A 761 11.96 -7.61 5.41
C ASP A 761 10.53 -7.23 5.01
N ALA A 762 10.31 -6.97 3.72
CA ALA A 762 9.00 -6.59 3.19
C ALA A 762 7.96 -7.70 3.41
N LEU A 763 8.32 -8.95 3.15
CA LEU A 763 7.42 -10.09 3.34
C LEU A 763 7.14 -10.36 4.83
N SER A 764 8.14 -10.23 5.69
CA SER A 764 7.98 -10.33 7.14
C SER A 764 7.02 -9.28 7.68
N ILE A 765 7.20 -8.03 7.27
CA ILE A 765 6.35 -6.91 7.69
C ILE A 765 4.92 -7.09 7.17
N SER A 766 4.75 -7.57 5.94
CA SER A 766 3.43 -7.84 5.36
C SER A 766 2.67 -8.91 6.15
N ARG A 767 3.34 -10.00 6.53
CA ARG A 767 2.75 -11.05 7.37
C ARG A 767 2.37 -10.51 8.76
N ALA A 768 3.26 -9.74 9.37
CA ALA A 768 3.01 -9.14 10.68
C ALA A 768 1.86 -8.13 10.63
N THR A 769 1.77 -7.33 9.58
CA THR A 769 0.70 -6.35 9.39
C THR A 769 -0.66 -7.04 9.25
N LEU A 770 -0.75 -8.08 8.43
CA LEU A 770 -2.02 -8.80 8.26
C LEU A 770 -2.42 -9.55 9.53
N ARG A 771 -1.47 -10.15 10.24
CA ARG A 771 -1.72 -10.79 11.53
C ARG A 771 -2.25 -9.76 12.53
N ASN A 772 -1.64 -8.60 12.60
CA ASN A 772 -2.07 -7.50 13.45
C ASN A 772 -3.49 -7.04 13.10
N MET A 773 -3.78 -6.90 11.81
CA MET A 773 -5.11 -6.54 11.32
C MET A 773 -6.17 -7.56 11.72
N LYS A 774 -5.89 -8.86 11.58
CA LYS A 774 -6.78 -9.93 12.00
C LYS A 774 -6.98 -9.93 13.52
N GLN A 775 -5.93 -9.72 14.30
CA GLN A 775 -6.02 -9.56 15.76
C GLN A 775 -6.91 -8.38 16.14
N ASN A 776 -6.77 -7.25 15.46
CA ASN A 776 -7.58 -6.08 15.70
C ASN A 776 -9.06 -6.31 15.37
N LEU A 777 -9.35 -6.96 14.25
CA LEU A 777 -10.72 -7.33 13.86
C LEU A 777 -11.36 -8.28 14.89
N VAL A 778 -10.63 -9.30 15.30
CA VAL A 778 -11.09 -10.22 16.34
C VAL A 778 -11.32 -9.48 17.66
N GLY A 779 -10.38 -8.63 18.06
CA GLY A 779 -10.51 -7.81 19.27
C GLY A 779 -11.71 -6.86 19.23
N ALA A 780 -11.96 -6.25 18.08
CA ALA A 780 -13.10 -5.37 17.89
C ALA A 780 -14.44 -6.12 17.97
N PHE A 781 -14.52 -7.33 17.41
CA PHE A 781 -15.74 -8.14 17.44
C PHE A 781 -15.97 -8.87 18.75
N ILE A 782 -14.92 -9.28 19.46
CA ILE A 782 -15.05 -10.15 20.63
C ILE A 782 -15.79 -9.45 21.77
N TYR A 783 -15.51 -8.18 21.99
CA TYR A 783 -16.20 -7.39 23.03
C TYR A 783 -17.69 -7.30 22.73
N ASN A 784 -18.04 -7.04 21.48
CA ASN A 784 -19.43 -6.91 21.05
C ASN A 784 -20.16 -8.27 21.09
N SER A 785 -19.52 -9.32 20.56
CA SER A 785 -20.12 -10.65 20.47
C SER A 785 -20.40 -11.31 21.82
N ILE A 786 -19.49 -11.12 22.77
CA ILE A 786 -19.67 -11.59 24.14
C ILE A 786 -20.59 -10.65 24.94
N GLY A 787 -20.43 -9.35 24.72
CA GLY A 787 -21.14 -8.33 25.49
C GLY A 787 -22.62 -8.25 25.19
N ILE A 788 -23.07 -8.48 23.94
CA ILE A 788 -24.48 -8.38 23.57
C ILE A 788 -25.34 -9.41 24.32
N PRO A 789 -25.04 -10.72 24.34
CA PRO A 789 -25.81 -11.69 25.14
C PRO A 789 -25.81 -11.39 26.63
N VAL A 790 -24.66 -10.98 27.18
CA VAL A 790 -24.56 -10.60 28.60
C VAL A 790 -25.39 -9.38 28.90
N ALA A 791 -25.37 -8.37 28.05
CA ALA A 791 -26.20 -7.18 28.17
C ALA A 791 -27.70 -7.49 28.03
N ALA A 792 -28.05 -8.43 27.16
CA ALA A 792 -29.44 -8.89 27.00
C ALA A 792 -29.96 -9.70 28.20
N GLY A 793 -29.10 -10.07 29.15
CA GLY A 793 -29.49 -10.71 30.38
C GLY A 793 -29.40 -12.24 30.38
N ILE A 794 -28.57 -12.86 29.53
CA ILE A 794 -28.42 -14.32 29.47
C ILE A 794 -27.91 -14.93 30.79
N LEU A 795 -27.16 -14.17 31.58
CA LEU A 795 -26.63 -14.63 32.88
C LEU A 795 -27.61 -14.47 34.01
N TRP A 796 -28.70 -13.74 33.85
CA TRP A 796 -29.68 -13.49 34.88
C TRP A 796 -30.28 -14.76 35.50
N PRO A 797 -30.73 -15.75 34.70
CA PRO A 797 -31.28 -16.98 35.26
C PRO A 797 -30.28 -17.80 36.09
N PHE A 798 -28.98 -17.62 35.86
CA PHE A 798 -27.93 -18.41 36.51
C PHE A 798 -27.30 -17.70 37.70
N THR A 799 -27.01 -16.39 37.58
CA THR A 799 -26.24 -15.61 38.57
C THR A 799 -27.02 -14.48 39.20
N GLY A 800 -28.17 -14.11 38.63
CA GLY A 800 -28.98 -12.97 39.08
C GLY A 800 -28.34 -11.62 38.81
N THR A 801 -27.29 -11.56 37.92
CA THR A 801 -26.57 -10.35 37.60
C THR A 801 -26.88 -9.85 36.18
N LEU A 802 -26.92 -8.52 36.02
CA LEU A 802 -27.04 -7.83 34.73
C LEU A 802 -25.79 -6.98 34.51
N LEU A 803 -25.42 -6.80 33.23
CA LEU A 803 -24.36 -5.87 32.86
C LEU A 803 -24.85 -4.42 33.10
N ASN A 804 -24.04 -3.63 33.81
CA ASN A 804 -24.34 -2.22 34.05
C ASN A 804 -24.01 -1.40 32.77
N PRO A 805 -24.90 -0.44 32.37
CA PRO A 805 -24.61 0.42 31.22
C PRO A 805 -23.29 1.19 31.31
N VAL A 806 -22.85 1.58 32.49
CA VAL A 806 -21.55 2.26 32.72
C VAL A 806 -20.39 1.31 32.41
N VAL A 807 -20.48 0.05 32.83
CA VAL A 807 -19.49 -0.97 32.54
C VAL A 807 -19.42 -1.25 31.03
N ALA A 808 -20.57 -1.25 30.35
CA ALA A 808 -20.63 -1.38 28.90
C ALA A 808 -19.87 -0.23 28.19
N GLY A 809 -20.07 1.02 28.64
CA GLY A 809 -19.35 2.17 28.12
C GLY A 809 -17.85 2.07 28.33
N ALA A 810 -17.42 1.64 29.52
CA ALA A 810 -16.01 1.41 29.83
C ALA A 810 -15.41 0.32 28.93
N ALA A 811 -16.12 -0.78 28.71
CA ALA A 811 -15.68 -1.87 27.83
C ALA A 811 -15.47 -1.37 26.39
N MET A 812 -16.35 -0.51 25.88
CA MET A 812 -16.21 0.05 24.55
C MET A 812 -14.99 0.98 24.43
N ALA A 813 -14.75 1.80 25.41
CA ALA A 813 -13.53 2.63 25.48
C ALA A 813 -12.28 1.75 25.47
N LEU A 814 -12.23 0.69 26.25
CA LEU A 814 -11.13 -0.26 26.29
C LEU A 814 -10.92 -0.99 24.95
N SER A 815 -12.01 -1.36 24.28
CA SER A 815 -11.94 -1.98 22.95
C SER A 815 -11.19 -1.10 21.95
N SER A 816 -11.56 0.17 21.84
CA SER A 816 -10.89 1.12 20.93
C SER A 816 -9.41 1.30 21.29
N ILE A 817 -9.09 1.45 22.57
CA ILE A 817 -7.71 1.59 23.05
C ILE A 817 -6.89 0.34 22.69
N THR A 818 -7.45 -0.84 22.90
CA THR A 818 -6.80 -2.12 22.62
C THR A 818 -6.42 -2.22 21.14
N VAL A 819 -7.36 -1.90 20.26
CA VAL A 819 -7.12 -1.94 18.79
C VAL A 819 -6.01 -0.99 18.39
N VAL A 820 -6.05 0.27 18.82
CA VAL A 820 -5.05 1.26 18.46
C VAL A 820 -3.69 0.95 19.06
N SER A 821 -3.65 0.50 20.29
CA SER A 821 -2.39 0.10 20.97
C SER A 821 -1.75 -1.10 20.28
N ASN A 822 -2.54 -2.10 19.87
CA ASN A 822 -2.03 -3.24 19.13
C ASN A 822 -1.50 -2.84 17.74
N ALA A 823 -2.18 -1.94 17.04
CA ALA A 823 -1.68 -1.41 15.77
C ALA A 823 -0.36 -0.65 15.93
N ASN A 824 -0.22 0.14 16.99
CA ASN A 824 1.02 0.86 17.30
C ASN A 824 2.20 -0.07 17.60
N ARG A 825 1.96 -1.30 18.03
CA ARG A 825 3.00 -2.30 18.24
C ARG A 825 3.76 -2.63 16.94
N LEU A 826 3.12 -2.51 15.77
CA LEU A 826 3.78 -2.69 14.47
C LEU A 826 4.91 -1.69 14.22
N LEU A 827 4.86 -0.50 14.80
CA LEU A 827 5.90 0.51 14.66
C LEU A 827 7.24 0.07 15.26
N ARG A 828 7.22 -0.91 16.14
CA ARG A 828 8.40 -1.49 16.80
C ARG A 828 8.73 -2.89 16.30
N PHE A 829 7.99 -3.37 15.31
CA PHE A 829 8.20 -4.70 14.75
C PHE A 829 9.60 -4.79 14.13
N LYS A 830 10.33 -5.86 14.46
CA LYS A 830 11.62 -6.20 13.85
C LYS A 830 11.44 -7.47 13.03
N PRO A 831 11.75 -7.45 11.73
CA PRO A 831 11.73 -8.68 10.94
C PRO A 831 12.68 -9.72 11.51
N LYS A 832 12.27 -10.98 11.47
CA LYS A 832 13.15 -12.09 11.92
C LYS A 832 14.31 -12.24 10.95
N GLU A 833 15.52 -12.32 11.49
CA GLU A 833 16.74 -12.60 10.74
C GLU A 833 16.81 -14.06 10.25
#